data_575104a6426604bce74a33b8e7841ddd
#
_entry.id   575104a6426604bce74a33b8e7841ddd
#
_cell.length_a   1.000
_cell.length_b   1.000
_cell.length_c   1.000
_cell.angle_alpha   90.00
_cell.angle_beta   90.00
_cell.angle_gamma   90.00
#
_symmetry.space_group_name_H-M   'P 1'
#
loop_
_entity.id
_entity.type
_entity.pdbx_description
1 polymer ?
#
loop_
_entity_poly.entity_id
_entity_poly.type
_entity_poly.pdbx_seq_one_letter_code
_entity_poly.pdbx_strand_id
1 'polypeptide(L)'
;MQASFGFDTVQLEGSLFVADQLEKAMRGDAAYQKPEDYHIPMGLRLTDEQGRAFQTAIAQWKHFMAPDSATAGNIDQRTEAFVIGLFRDALGYIALHRCEPPQIGESRYPISFMACDAVPLIIAPKTLSLDTPDSHFVIENSGKRKNSPTQLAQEYLNALGSGWAIVSNGALLRLLRASPSLVRPSWLEFDLETIFEESRYADFCVLYRIMHASRAAEIWEAWRTEGIEQGVRVREGLRTGVTQALVDLGSGFLSYDSEGNQQLREALYNGSLTKEEYFKELLRLIYRFLFLFTTEERGILHASSKNEKIIEKDFYARGYSLSRLKDKAIQRSGWNAYPDLWEGCKTIFRCLDKSEPALDLPALGGLFNQSQCPHLDRAQLSNRNLLSAMLNLRWAVAGNSRLPVDYKNIGPEELGSVYESLLELVPDIDFASRSFSFVGIDREGAPAGNVRKTTGSYYTPEPLVQELLKTALDPVIDELLKGWSNGLVSSAEAEKSLLGLKVCDPACGSGHFLLGAGRRIAEKLALVRSLDGSVLPADYRSALREVIGHCLYGVDVNPMAVELAKTALWLEGHEPGKPLSFLDHHIRCGNSLIGVFDVDVLAKGIPDEAYTPLSGDDIACAKAQKKANLSERQQGCDSLSMLFEE
;
A
#
# COMPACT_ATOMS: atom_id res chain seq x y z
N MET A 1 12.72 -5.15 -0.85
CA MET A 1 13.10 -6.43 -1.50
C MET A 1 12.00 -6.77 -2.47
N GLN A 2 12.34 -6.97 -3.72
CA GLN A 2 11.46 -7.62 -4.68
C GLN A 2 11.00 -8.95 -4.10
N ALA A 3 9.76 -9.37 -4.40
CA ALA A 3 9.32 -10.70 -4.02
C ALA A 3 10.29 -11.71 -4.66
N SER A 4 11.15 -12.31 -3.88
CA SER A 4 12.02 -13.37 -4.33
C SER A 4 11.18 -14.65 -4.36
N PHE A 5 10.65 -14.97 -5.54
CA PHE A 5 9.92 -16.21 -5.80
C PHE A 5 10.87 -17.43 -5.89
N GLY A 6 12.12 -17.28 -5.45
CA GLY A 6 13.17 -18.26 -5.70
C GLY A 6 13.75 -18.21 -7.12
N PHE A 7 13.31 -17.23 -7.93
CA PHE A 7 13.80 -16.97 -9.29
C PHE A 7 14.22 -15.51 -9.38
N ASP A 8 15.52 -15.27 -9.47
CA ASP A 8 16.10 -13.91 -9.50
C ASP A 8 15.75 -13.16 -10.79
N THR A 9 15.38 -13.89 -11.84
CA THR A 9 15.05 -13.38 -13.18
C THR A 9 13.59 -12.95 -13.33
N VAL A 10 12.74 -13.13 -12.30
CA VAL A 10 11.32 -12.78 -12.33
C VAL A 10 11.01 -11.75 -11.26
N GLN A 11 10.46 -10.62 -11.67
CA GLN A 11 10.15 -9.49 -10.80
C GLN A 11 8.70 -9.06 -10.95
N LEU A 12 8.00 -8.99 -9.82
CA LEU A 12 6.64 -8.43 -9.76
C LEU A 12 6.71 -7.04 -9.12
N GLU A 13 6.20 -6.04 -9.83
CA GLU A 13 6.03 -4.69 -9.32
C GLU A 13 4.54 -4.33 -9.32
N GLY A 14 4.08 -3.72 -8.22
CA GLY A 14 2.67 -3.36 -8.05
C GLY A 14 1.76 -4.56 -7.82
N SER A 15 0.47 -4.41 -8.19
CA SER A 15 -0.60 -5.36 -7.88
C SER A 15 -1.15 -6.10 -9.12
N LEU A 16 -0.28 -6.40 -10.10
CA LEU A 16 -0.70 -7.09 -11.32
C LEU A 16 -1.31 -8.46 -11.00
N PHE A 17 -0.62 -9.23 -10.17
CA PHE A 17 -1.07 -10.50 -9.61
C PHE A 17 -0.87 -10.50 -8.09
N VAL A 18 -1.68 -11.26 -7.38
CA VAL A 18 -1.38 -11.59 -5.99
C VAL A 18 -0.20 -12.55 -5.95
N ALA A 19 0.77 -12.31 -5.05
CA ALA A 19 2.04 -13.06 -5.02
C ALA A 19 1.83 -14.58 -4.90
N ASP A 20 0.92 -15.03 -4.03
CA ASP A 20 0.57 -16.46 -3.87
C ASP A 20 0.02 -17.08 -5.17
N GLN A 21 -0.86 -16.36 -5.87
CA GLN A 21 -1.42 -16.84 -7.13
C GLN A 21 -0.36 -16.92 -8.24
N LEU A 22 0.54 -15.93 -8.28
CA LEU A 22 1.66 -15.95 -9.21
C LEU A 22 2.61 -17.12 -8.89
N GLU A 23 2.92 -17.35 -7.62
CA GLU A 23 3.78 -18.47 -7.20
C GLU A 23 3.16 -19.82 -7.59
N LYS A 24 1.85 -20.01 -7.42
CA LYS A 24 1.13 -21.20 -7.92
C LYS A 24 1.24 -21.34 -9.42
N ALA A 25 1.09 -20.24 -10.18
CA ALA A 25 1.25 -20.26 -11.63
C ALA A 25 2.69 -20.62 -12.04
N MET A 26 3.69 -20.11 -11.35
CA MET A 26 5.10 -20.41 -11.58
C MET A 26 5.45 -21.87 -11.31
N ARG A 27 4.89 -22.45 -10.24
CA ARG A 27 5.08 -23.87 -9.87
C ARG A 27 4.26 -24.84 -10.73
N GLY A 28 3.24 -24.36 -11.43
CA GLY A 28 2.31 -25.20 -12.21
C GLY A 28 1.14 -25.72 -11.40
N ASP A 29 0.86 -25.14 -10.23
CA ASP A 29 -0.21 -25.52 -9.31
C ASP A 29 -1.48 -24.66 -9.47
N ALA A 30 -1.43 -23.60 -10.31
CA ALA A 30 -2.59 -22.78 -10.62
C ALA A 30 -3.56 -23.51 -11.58
N ALA A 31 -4.78 -23.00 -11.67
CA ALA A 31 -5.74 -23.50 -12.67
C ALA A 31 -5.19 -23.34 -14.10
N TYR A 32 -5.66 -24.18 -14.99
CA TYR A 32 -5.29 -24.19 -16.41
C TYR A 32 -3.79 -24.49 -16.69
N GLN A 33 -3.15 -25.36 -15.93
CA GLN A 33 -1.72 -25.72 -16.05
C GLN A 33 -1.49 -27.16 -16.58
N LYS A 34 -2.53 -27.81 -17.09
CA LYS A 34 -2.41 -29.14 -17.70
C LYS A 34 -1.87 -29.05 -19.14
N PRO A 35 -1.26 -30.11 -19.69
CA PRO A 35 -0.77 -30.12 -21.08
C PRO A 35 -1.83 -29.72 -22.11
N GLU A 36 -3.07 -30.13 -21.90
CA GLU A 36 -4.22 -29.80 -22.75
C GLU A 36 -4.48 -28.30 -22.84
N ASP A 37 -4.28 -27.58 -21.73
CA ASP A 37 -4.47 -26.13 -21.64
C ASP A 37 -3.40 -25.37 -22.43
N TYR A 38 -2.28 -25.99 -22.79
CA TYR A 38 -1.23 -25.44 -23.65
C TYR A 38 -1.35 -25.93 -25.10
N HIS A 39 -2.46 -26.56 -25.46
CA HIS A 39 -2.69 -27.15 -26.78
C HIS A 39 -1.63 -28.20 -27.19
N ILE A 40 -1.01 -28.85 -26.21
CA ILE A 40 -0.02 -29.89 -26.44
C ILE A 40 -0.75 -31.17 -26.90
N PRO A 41 -0.30 -31.81 -28.03
CA PRO A 41 -0.91 -33.01 -28.53
C PRO A 41 -0.90 -34.16 -27.52
N MET A 42 -1.95 -35.00 -27.56
CA MET A 42 -2.04 -36.20 -26.71
C MET A 42 -0.79 -37.06 -26.80
N GLY A 43 -0.26 -37.45 -25.65
CA GLY A 43 0.95 -38.28 -25.54
C GLY A 43 2.27 -37.51 -25.34
N LEU A 44 2.28 -36.18 -25.51
CA LEU A 44 3.42 -35.35 -25.17
C LEU A 44 3.24 -34.72 -23.78
N ARG A 45 4.36 -34.52 -23.09
CA ARG A 45 4.37 -33.87 -21.78
C ARG A 45 4.71 -32.38 -21.92
N LEU A 46 4.18 -31.57 -21.01
CA LEU A 46 4.50 -30.14 -20.94
C LEU A 46 6.02 -29.90 -20.84
N THR A 47 6.74 -30.75 -20.08
CA THR A 47 8.21 -30.67 -19.93
C THR A 47 8.95 -30.90 -21.24
N ASP A 48 8.44 -31.76 -22.13
CA ASP A 48 9.09 -32.05 -23.41
C ASP A 48 8.96 -30.84 -24.34
N GLU A 49 7.79 -30.21 -24.35
CA GLU A 49 7.55 -29.00 -25.13
C GLU A 49 8.31 -27.78 -24.59
N GLN A 50 8.38 -27.62 -23.27
CA GLN A 50 9.22 -26.60 -22.64
C GLN A 50 10.70 -26.78 -22.99
N GLY A 51 11.18 -28.04 -23.03
CA GLY A 51 12.54 -28.35 -23.45
C GLY A 51 12.80 -27.96 -24.91
N ARG A 52 11.88 -28.29 -25.83
CA ARG A 52 11.96 -27.91 -27.25
C ARG A 52 11.98 -26.37 -27.41
N ALA A 53 11.04 -25.69 -26.76
CA ALA A 53 10.91 -24.25 -26.80
C ALA A 53 12.17 -23.54 -26.26
N PHE A 54 12.77 -24.05 -25.18
CA PHE A 54 14.00 -23.54 -24.61
C PHE A 54 15.18 -23.64 -25.57
N GLN A 55 15.37 -24.80 -26.22
CA GLN A 55 16.45 -24.97 -27.19
C GLN A 55 16.26 -24.03 -28.40
N THR A 56 15.05 -23.85 -28.85
CA THR A 56 14.71 -22.89 -29.93
C THR A 56 15.06 -21.45 -29.51
N ALA A 57 14.62 -21.04 -28.31
CA ALA A 57 14.89 -19.70 -27.78
C ALA A 57 16.38 -19.42 -27.58
N ILE A 58 17.16 -20.39 -27.05
CA ILE A 58 18.62 -20.27 -26.92
C ILE A 58 19.31 -20.12 -28.30
N ALA A 59 18.88 -20.87 -29.30
CA ALA A 59 19.44 -20.77 -30.65
C ALA A 59 19.18 -19.35 -31.23
N GLN A 60 17.96 -18.83 -31.05
CA GLN A 60 17.62 -17.48 -31.48
C GLN A 60 18.38 -16.41 -30.69
N TRP A 61 18.56 -16.58 -29.36
CA TRP A 61 19.35 -15.69 -28.53
C TRP A 61 20.81 -15.63 -28.99
N LYS A 62 21.43 -16.76 -29.23
CA LYS A 62 22.81 -16.83 -29.75
C LYS A 62 22.97 -16.13 -31.10
N HIS A 63 21.97 -16.25 -31.96
CA HIS A 63 21.96 -15.51 -33.23
C HIS A 63 21.78 -14.00 -33.03
N PHE A 64 20.92 -13.59 -32.11
CA PHE A 64 20.70 -12.20 -31.75
C PHE A 64 21.95 -11.53 -31.18
N MET A 65 22.71 -12.24 -30.33
CA MET A 65 23.91 -11.75 -29.66
C MET A 65 25.20 -11.92 -30.51
N ALA A 66 25.14 -12.63 -31.65
CA ALA A 66 26.31 -12.83 -32.49
C ALA A 66 26.91 -11.48 -32.97
N PRO A 67 28.23 -11.29 -32.92
CA PRO A 67 28.89 -10.10 -33.44
C PRO A 67 28.64 -9.96 -34.92
N ASP A 68 28.56 -8.72 -35.43
CA ASP A 68 28.20 -8.36 -36.79
C ASP A 68 29.04 -9.16 -37.85
N SER A 69 28.35 -10.05 -38.56
CA SER A 69 28.76 -10.44 -39.91
C SER A 69 28.09 -9.45 -40.89
N ALA A 70 28.74 -9.15 -42.02
CA ALA A 70 28.40 -8.12 -42.99
C ALA A 70 26.95 -8.16 -43.59
N THR A 71 26.06 -8.98 -43.08
CA THR A 71 24.65 -9.15 -43.42
C THR A 71 23.68 -8.81 -42.30
N ALA A 72 24.16 -8.35 -41.13
CA ALA A 72 23.32 -8.06 -39.98
C ALA A 72 22.76 -6.62 -40.09
N GLY A 73 21.45 -6.53 -40.16
CA GLY A 73 20.71 -5.25 -40.05
C GLY A 73 21.02 -4.49 -38.76
N ASN A 74 20.52 -3.24 -38.67
CA ASN A 74 20.61 -2.43 -37.45
C ASN A 74 20.17 -3.23 -36.22
N ILE A 75 20.75 -2.95 -35.04
CA ILE A 75 20.44 -3.61 -33.76
C ILE A 75 18.92 -3.63 -33.48
N ASP A 76 18.19 -2.63 -33.90
CA ASP A 76 16.73 -2.52 -33.76
C ASP A 76 16.01 -3.62 -34.54
N GLN A 77 16.41 -3.88 -35.78
CA GLN A 77 15.84 -4.96 -36.63
C GLN A 77 16.16 -6.34 -36.03
N ARG A 78 17.34 -6.50 -35.46
CA ARG A 78 17.75 -7.75 -34.79
C ARG A 78 16.93 -7.98 -33.52
N THR A 79 16.66 -6.91 -32.73
CA THR A 79 15.83 -6.98 -31.55
C THR A 79 14.39 -7.37 -31.93
N GLU A 80 13.84 -6.73 -32.96
CA GLU A 80 12.50 -7.06 -33.48
C GLU A 80 12.43 -8.53 -33.93
N ALA A 81 13.42 -8.98 -34.72
CA ALA A 81 13.47 -10.36 -35.20
C ALA A 81 13.57 -11.39 -34.06
N PHE A 82 14.40 -11.10 -33.03
CA PHE A 82 14.53 -11.98 -31.86
C PHE A 82 13.22 -12.06 -31.07
N VAL A 83 12.61 -10.94 -30.74
CA VAL A 83 11.37 -10.90 -29.96
C VAL A 83 10.25 -11.62 -30.71
N ILE A 84 10.08 -11.34 -32.01
CA ILE A 84 9.06 -12.02 -32.84
C ILE A 84 9.33 -13.53 -32.87
N GLY A 85 10.57 -13.95 -33.08
CA GLY A 85 10.97 -15.36 -33.08
C GLY A 85 10.66 -16.04 -31.74
N LEU A 86 11.05 -15.41 -30.62
CA LEU A 86 10.77 -15.93 -29.28
C LEU A 86 9.25 -16.14 -29.06
N PHE A 87 8.44 -15.16 -29.44
CA PHE A 87 6.99 -15.25 -29.29
C PHE A 87 6.39 -16.31 -30.20
N ARG A 88 6.75 -16.34 -31.47
CA ARG A 88 6.16 -17.24 -32.46
C ARG A 88 6.62 -18.70 -32.28
N ASP A 89 7.94 -18.91 -32.18
CA ASP A 89 8.55 -20.24 -32.30
C ASP A 89 8.71 -20.95 -30.94
N ALA A 90 8.90 -20.17 -29.85
CA ALA A 90 9.08 -20.72 -28.53
C ALA A 90 7.81 -20.59 -27.64
N LEU A 91 7.11 -19.45 -27.69
CA LEU A 91 5.94 -19.19 -26.85
C LEU A 91 4.59 -19.42 -27.54
N GLY A 92 4.60 -19.88 -28.82
CA GLY A 92 3.39 -20.37 -29.50
C GLY A 92 2.41 -19.29 -30.01
N TYR A 93 2.83 -18.03 -30.18
CA TYR A 93 1.99 -16.95 -30.69
C TYR A 93 1.84 -17.04 -32.23
N ILE A 94 1.04 -17.97 -32.72
CA ILE A 94 0.75 -18.13 -34.15
C ILE A 94 0.08 -16.87 -34.71
N ALA A 95 -0.86 -16.28 -33.95
CA ALA A 95 -1.56 -15.05 -34.29
C ALA A 95 -0.78 -13.80 -33.81
N LEU A 96 0.50 -13.69 -34.18
CA LEU A 96 1.30 -12.49 -34.02
C LEU A 96 1.51 -11.82 -35.38
N HIS A 97 0.93 -10.64 -35.55
CA HIS A 97 1.02 -9.92 -36.82
C HIS A 97 1.38 -8.45 -36.64
N ARG A 98 1.95 -7.88 -37.68
CA ARG A 98 2.18 -6.44 -37.74
C ARG A 98 0.84 -5.74 -38.00
N CYS A 99 0.57 -4.69 -37.22
CA CYS A 99 -0.64 -3.88 -37.37
C CYS A 99 -0.30 -2.43 -37.74
N GLU A 100 -1.27 -1.72 -38.30
CA GLU A 100 -1.17 -0.27 -38.40
C GLU A 100 -1.30 0.33 -37.00
N PRO A 101 -0.58 1.43 -36.69
CA PRO A 101 -0.68 2.10 -35.40
C PRO A 101 -2.15 2.38 -35.03
N PRO A 102 -2.67 1.77 -33.95
CA PRO A 102 -4.08 1.88 -33.58
C PRO A 102 -4.45 3.33 -33.22
N GLN A 103 -5.67 3.71 -33.57
CA GLN A 103 -6.22 5.02 -33.26
C GLN A 103 -7.35 4.90 -32.25
N ILE A 104 -7.27 5.69 -31.16
CA ILE A 104 -8.34 5.81 -30.15
C ILE A 104 -8.69 7.29 -30.02
N GLY A 105 -9.92 7.66 -30.39
CA GLY A 105 -10.32 9.06 -30.51
C GLY A 105 -9.49 9.79 -31.54
N GLU A 106 -8.85 10.89 -31.16
CA GLU A 106 -7.94 11.66 -32.02
C GLU A 106 -6.48 11.21 -31.94
N SER A 107 -6.12 10.40 -30.97
CA SER A 107 -4.74 9.97 -30.70
C SER A 107 -4.38 8.71 -31.46
N ARG A 108 -3.19 8.69 -32.09
CA ARG A 108 -2.64 7.52 -32.77
C ARG A 108 -1.41 7.02 -32.04
N TYR A 109 -1.44 5.74 -31.69
CA TYR A 109 -0.43 5.09 -30.86
C TYR A 109 0.60 4.35 -31.72
N PRO A 110 1.92 4.58 -31.57
CA PRO A 110 2.95 3.94 -32.38
C PRO A 110 3.20 2.49 -31.93
N ILE A 111 2.18 1.64 -32.03
CA ILE A 111 2.22 0.20 -31.74
C ILE A 111 2.24 -0.54 -33.07
N SER A 112 3.24 -1.39 -33.28
CA SER A 112 3.48 -2.04 -34.56
C SER A 112 3.05 -3.51 -34.60
N PHE A 113 2.83 -4.15 -33.45
CA PHE A 113 2.49 -5.57 -33.37
C PHE A 113 1.31 -5.83 -32.45
N MET A 114 0.48 -6.79 -32.85
CA MET A 114 -0.64 -7.29 -32.06
C MET A 114 -0.52 -8.80 -31.90
N ALA A 115 -0.61 -9.28 -30.67
CA ALA A 115 -0.60 -10.69 -30.33
C ALA A 115 -2.03 -11.16 -29.98
N CYS A 116 -2.45 -12.30 -30.51
CA CYS A 116 -3.78 -12.88 -30.28
C CYS A 116 -4.92 -11.88 -30.53
N ASP A 117 -4.77 -11.00 -31.52
CA ASP A 117 -5.72 -9.96 -31.94
C ASP A 117 -6.14 -8.94 -30.86
N ALA A 118 -5.62 -9.04 -29.65
CA ALA A 118 -6.07 -8.25 -28.52
C ALA A 118 -4.94 -7.64 -27.66
N VAL A 119 -3.75 -8.21 -27.69
CA VAL A 119 -2.63 -7.82 -26.81
C VAL A 119 -1.57 -7.09 -27.62
N PRO A 120 -1.39 -5.77 -27.46
CA PRO A 120 -0.32 -5.04 -28.10
C PRO A 120 1.05 -5.52 -27.62
N LEU A 121 1.97 -5.72 -28.56
CA LEU A 121 3.37 -6.00 -28.31
C LEU A 121 4.21 -4.80 -28.78
N ILE A 122 4.84 -4.13 -27.82
CA ILE A 122 5.72 -2.99 -28.06
C ILE A 122 7.16 -3.46 -27.96
N ILE A 123 7.92 -3.29 -29.03
CA ILE A 123 9.31 -3.69 -29.12
C ILE A 123 10.19 -2.43 -29.14
N ALA A 124 11.08 -2.31 -28.18
CA ALA A 124 12.06 -1.25 -28.09
C ALA A 124 13.46 -1.74 -28.51
N PRO A 125 14.36 -0.86 -28.95
CA PRO A 125 15.76 -1.21 -29.18
C PRO A 125 16.43 -1.79 -27.91
N LYS A 126 17.33 -2.75 -28.07
CA LYS A 126 18.07 -3.34 -26.92
C LYS A 126 18.82 -2.28 -26.10
N THR A 127 19.29 -1.24 -26.76
CA THR A 127 20.05 -0.14 -26.12
C THR A 127 19.19 0.79 -25.29
N LEU A 128 17.85 0.72 -25.43
CA LEU A 128 16.91 1.57 -24.72
C LEU A 128 16.32 0.82 -23.51
N SER A 129 16.36 1.45 -22.35
CA SER A 129 15.62 0.94 -21.18
C SER A 129 14.10 1.06 -21.43
N LEU A 130 13.32 0.11 -20.90
CA LEU A 130 11.86 0.12 -21.03
C LEU A 130 11.19 1.32 -20.35
N ASP A 131 11.91 2.03 -19.48
CA ASP A 131 11.43 3.20 -18.74
C ASP A 131 12.01 4.53 -19.25
N THR A 132 12.89 4.49 -20.26
CA THR A 132 13.47 5.72 -20.82
C THR A 132 12.61 6.26 -21.98
N PRO A 133 12.19 7.54 -21.93
CA PRO A 133 11.42 8.16 -23.02
C PRO A 133 12.24 8.29 -24.30
N ASP A 134 11.62 7.98 -25.43
CA ASP A 134 12.24 8.10 -26.73
C ASP A 134 11.29 8.67 -27.79
N SER A 135 11.85 9.27 -28.84
CA SER A 135 11.11 9.87 -29.95
C SER A 135 10.28 8.89 -30.78
N HIS A 136 10.61 7.59 -30.74
CA HIS A 136 9.84 6.55 -31.43
C HIS A 136 8.48 6.25 -30.78
N PHE A 137 8.28 6.66 -29.52
CA PHE A 137 7.09 6.37 -28.75
C PHE A 137 6.22 7.63 -28.49
N VAL A 138 6.25 8.59 -29.41
CA VAL A 138 5.39 9.77 -29.35
C VAL A 138 4.00 9.42 -29.88
N ILE A 139 2.97 9.71 -29.08
CA ILE A 139 1.57 9.54 -29.46
C ILE A 139 1.17 10.74 -30.30
N GLU A 140 0.70 10.50 -31.54
CA GLU A 140 0.24 11.57 -32.42
C GLU A 140 -1.01 12.23 -31.85
N ASN A 141 -1.10 13.55 -31.99
CA ASN A 141 -2.18 14.40 -31.48
C ASN A 141 -2.31 14.52 -29.95
N SER A 142 -1.38 13.95 -29.17
CA SER A 142 -1.33 14.13 -27.70
C SER A 142 -0.27 15.15 -27.24
N GLY A 143 0.21 15.99 -28.17
CA GLY A 143 1.35 16.91 -27.95
C GLY A 143 2.68 16.30 -28.40
N LYS A 144 3.79 17.03 -28.17
CA LYS A 144 5.15 16.58 -28.54
C LYS A 144 5.83 15.72 -27.44
N ARG A 145 5.06 15.16 -26.54
CA ARG A 145 5.57 14.39 -25.39
C ARG A 145 6.18 13.07 -25.87
N LYS A 146 7.41 12.81 -25.43
CA LYS A 146 8.06 11.51 -25.62
C LYS A 146 7.59 10.57 -24.50
N ASN A 147 7.23 9.36 -24.86
CA ASN A 147 6.88 8.31 -23.91
C ASN A 147 7.98 7.25 -23.85
N SER A 148 8.10 6.55 -22.71
CA SER A 148 8.84 5.30 -22.68
C SER A 148 8.00 4.17 -23.26
N PRO A 149 8.60 3.04 -23.67
CA PRO A 149 7.85 1.87 -24.10
C PRO A 149 6.76 1.43 -23.11
N THR A 150 7.10 1.42 -21.82
CA THR A 150 6.15 1.07 -20.73
C THR A 150 5.02 2.09 -20.61
N GLN A 151 5.32 3.39 -20.71
CA GLN A 151 4.32 4.45 -20.68
C GLN A 151 3.38 4.41 -21.87
N LEU A 152 3.91 4.18 -23.08
CA LEU A 152 3.09 4.02 -24.28
C LEU A 152 2.07 2.87 -24.11
N ALA A 153 2.53 1.72 -23.59
CA ALA A 153 1.65 0.59 -23.29
C ALA A 153 0.55 0.97 -22.31
N GLN A 154 0.92 1.64 -21.20
CA GLN A 154 -0.02 2.02 -20.16
C GLN A 154 -1.04 3.06 -20.65
N GLU A 155 -0.62 4.08 -21.39
CA GLU A 155 -1.53 5.09 -21.96
C GLU A 155 -2.51 4.49 -22.97
N TYR A 156 -2.02 3.58 -23.81
CA TYR A 156 -2.90 2.86 -24.75
C TYR A 156 -3.95 2.02 -24.02
N LEU A 157 -3.54 1.25 -23.01
CA LEU A 157 -4.45 0.43 -22.23
C LEU A 157 -5.46 1.27 -21.44
N ASN A 158 -5.04 2.39 -20.91
CA ASN A 158 -5.93 3.31 -20.18
C ASN A 158 -6.96 3.95 -21.13
N ALA A 159 -6.56 4.29 -22.36
CA ALA A 159 -7.48 4.81 -23.38
C ALA A 159 -8.50 3.75 -23.81
N LEU A 160 -8.13 2.46 -23.82
CA LEU A 160 -9.06 1.35 -24.05
C LEU A 160 -9.98 1.07 -22.85
N GLY A 161 -9.59 1.50 -21.64
CA GLY A 161 -10.28 1.21 -20.38
C GLY A 161 -10.10 -0.22 -19.84
N SER A 162 -9.46 -1.10 -20.58
CA SER A 162 -9.19 -2.50 -20.18
C SER A 162 -8.11 -3.13 -21.07
N GLY A 163 -7.61 -4.29 -20.68
CA GLY A 163 -6.73 -5.11 -21.50
C GLY A 163 -5.34 -5.33 -20.91
N TRP A 164 -4.53 -6.08 -21.64
CA TRP A 164 -3.17 -6.46 -21.33
C TRP A 164 -2.22 -6.00 -22.43
N ALA A 165 -0.99 -5.72 -22.09
CA ALA A 165 0.05 -5.35 -23.05
C ALA A 165 1.37 -6.03 -22.72
N ILE A 166 2.22 -6.22 -23.72
CA ILE A 166 3.55 -6.78 -23.59
C ILE A 166 4.55 -5.76 -24.11
N VAL A 167 5.64 -5.55 -23.38
CA VAL A 167 6.73 -4.64 -23.75
C VAL A 167 8.05 -5.38 -23.64
N SER A 168 8.91 -5.29 -24.64
CA SER A 168 10.23 -5.93 -24.61
C SER A 168 11.27 -5.10 -25.36
N ASN A 169 12.52 -5.12 -24.87
CA ASN A 169 13.70 -4.65 -25.60
C ASN A 169 14.65 -5.79 -25.95
N GLY A 170 14.17 -7.04 -25.89
CA GLY A 170 14.99 -8.24 -26.13
C GLY A 170 15.84 -8.68 -24.93
N ALA A 171 16.22 -7.80 -24.02
CA ALA A 171 16.89 -8.15 -22.77
C ALA A 171 15.88 -8.34 -21.63
N LEU A 172 14.85 -7.50 -21.59
CA LEU A 172 13.75 -7.55 -20.62
C LEU A 172 12.42 -7.78 -21.34
N LEU A 173 11.50 -8.45 -20.68
CA LEU A 173 10.14 -8.68 -21.13
C LEU A 173 9.17 -8.32 -19.98
N ARG A 174 8.23 -7.41 -20.23
CA ARG A 174 7.22 -6.99 -19.26
C ARG A 174 5.81 -7.33 -19.73
N LEU A 175 5.01 -7.85 -18.83
CA LEU A 175 3.57 -8.00 -18.98
C LEU A 175 2.89 -6.91 -18.14
N LEU A 176 2.00 -6.11 -18.76
CA LEU A 176 1.28 -5.01 -18.15
C LEU A 176 -0.23 -5.19 -18.31
N ARG A 177 -1.00 -4.51 -17.46
CA ARG A 177 -2.46 -4.46 -17.54
C ARG A 177 -2.97 -3.02 -17.41
N ALA A 178 -4.13 -2.75 -18.02
CA ALA A 178 -4.84 -1.50 -17.81
C ALA A 178 -5.08 -1.24 -16.31
N SER A 179 -4.76 -0.05 -15.87
CA SER A 179 -5.03 0.42 -14.51
C SER A 179 -5.90 1.67 -14.58
N PRO A 180 -7.10 1.68 -13.97
CA PRO A 180 -7.94 2.87 -13.89
C PRO A 180 -7.31 3.99 -13.06
N SER A 181 -6.28 3.66 -12.28
CA SER A 181 -5.47 4.60 -11.53
C SER A 181 -4.00 4.37 -11.90
N LEU A 182 -3.36 5.35 -12.52
CA LEU A 182 -1.92 5.38 -12.83
C LEU A 182 -1.01 5.40 -11.59
N VAL A 183 -1.57 5.17 -10.43
CA VAL A 183 -0.98 5.42 -9.12
C VAL A 183 0.23 4.55 -8.80
N ARG A 184 0.31 3.35 -9.37
CA ARG A 184 1.49 2.49 -9.30
C ARG A 184 1.64 1.73 -10.61
N PRO A 185 2.75 1.92 -11.34
CA PRO A 185 3.07 1.05 -12.45
C PRO A 185 3.04 -0.40 -11.95
N SER A 186 2.29 -1.25 -12.62
CA SER A 186 2.16 -2.66 -12.25
C SER A 186 2.57 -3.52 -13.43
N TRP A 187 3.61 -4.32 -13.26
CA TRP A 187 4.10 -5.25 -14.28
C TRP A 187 4.71 -6.51 -13.69
N LEU A 188 4.74 -7.54 -14.50
CA LEU A 188 5.56 -8.72 -14.29
C LEU A 188 6.71 -8.67 -15.30
N GLU A 189 7.94 -8.67 -14.83
CA GLU A 189 9.15 -8.56 -15.66
C GLU A 189 9.96 -9.85 -15.61
N PHE A 190 10.49 -10.22 -16.78
CA PHE A 190 11.42 -11.33 -16.96
C PHE A 190 12.74 -10.79 -17.49
N ASP A 191 13.84 -11.15 -16.87
CA ASP A 191 15.20 -10.89 -17.35
C ASP A 191 15.61 -11.98 -18.35
N LEU A 192 15.33 -11.71 -19.64
CA LEU A 192 15.64 -12.63 -20.72
C LEU A 192 17.16 -12.78 -20.93
N GLU A 193 17.92 -11.72 -20.69
CA GLU A 193 19.38 -11.74 -20.84
C GLU A 193 20.00 -12.77 -19.89
N THR A 194 19.68 -12.67 -18.60
CA THR A 194 20.16 -13.65 -17.61
C THR A 194 19.63 -15.06 -17.88
N ILE A 195 18.35 -15.22 -18.25
CA ILE A 195 17.76 -16.53 -18.55
C ILE A 195 18.53 -17.25 -19.66
N PHE A 196 18.85 -16.55 -20.75
CA PHE A 196 19.45 -17.17 -21.92
C PHE A 196 21.00 -17.23 -21.87
N GLU A 197 21.68 -16.22 -21.32
CA GLU A 197 23.14 -16.22 -21.16
C GLU A 197 23.60 -17.31 -20.20
N GLU A 198 22.93 -17.42 -19.05
CA GLU A 198 23.24 -18.43 -18.04
C GLU A 198 22.53 -19.77 -18.30
N SER A 199 21.76 -19.89 -19.38
CA SER A 199 21.01 -21.11 -19.74
C SER A 199 20.12 -21.61 -18.60
N ARG A 200 19.38 -20.72 -17.92
CA ARG A 200 18.51 -21.02 -16.77
C ARG A 200 17.20 -21.67 -17.21
N TYR A 201 17.23 -22.98 -17.41
CA TYR A 201 16.07 -23.74 -17.86
C TYR A 201 14.84 -23.63 -16.93
N ALA A 202 15.06 -23.66 -15.61
CA ALA A 202 13.97 -23.54 -14.63
C ALA A 202 13.23 -22.20 -14.75
N ASP A 203 13.96 -21.10 -14.93
CA ASP A 203 13.42 -19.75 -15.08
C ASP A 203 12.69 -19.61 -16.43
N PHE A 204 13.21 -20.23 -17.49
CA PHE A 204 12.50 -20.31 -18.77
C PHE A 204 11.19 -21.10 -18.67
N CYS A 205 11.14 -22.17 -17.87
CA CYS A 205 9.88 -22.89 -17.64
C CYS A 205 8.82 -22.00 -16.98
N VAL A 206 9.23 -21.08 -16.10
CA VAL A 206 8.34 -20.08 -15.51
C VAL A 206 7.87 -19.10 -16.59
N LEU A 207 8.81 -18.53 -17.38
CA LEU A 207 8.46 -17.66 -18.51
C LEU A 207 7.44 -18.35 -19.44
N TYR A 208 7.70 -19.61 -19.83
CA TYR A 208 6.82 -20.38 -20.69
C TYR A 208 5.42 -20.56 -20.09
N ARG A 209 5.33 -20.96 -18.81
CA ARG A 209 4.04 -21.16 -18.14
C ARG A 209 3.18 -19.90 -18.09
N ILE A 210 3.79 -18.75 -17.94
CA ILE A 210 3.07 -17.47 -17.79
C ILE A 210 2.82 -16.82 -19.15
N MET A 211 3.83 -16.82 -20.03
CA MET A 211 3.80 -16.04 -21.26
C MET A 211 3.43 -16.84 -22.51
N HIS A 212 3.12 -18.13 -22.42
CA HIS A 212 2.66 -18.91 -23.57
C HIS A 212 1.37 -18.36 -24.17
N ALA A 213 1.22 -18.37 -25.48
CA ALA A 213 0.09 -17.79 -26.21
C ALA A 213 -1.30 -18.21 -25.68
N SER A 214 -1.43 -19.47 -25.25
CA SER A 214 -2.68 -19.98 -24.67
C SER A 214 -3.07 -19.31 -23.34
N ARG A 215 -2.19 -18.52 -22.74
CA ARG A 215 -2.46 -17.75 -21.51
C ARG A 215 -2.97 -16.34 -21.80
N ALA A 216 -2.68 -15.85 -23.00
CA ALA A 216 -2.87 -14.45 -23.35
C ALA A 216 -4.31 -13.97 -23.07
N ALA A 217 -4.39 -12.87 -22.33
CA ALA A 217 -5.59 -12.15 -21.90
C ALA A 217 -6.54 -12.96 -20.99
N GLU A 218 -7.12 -14.05 -21.43
CA GLU A 218 -8.17 -14.78 -20.69
C GLU A 218 -7.65 -15.43 -19.40
N ILE A 219 -6.57 -16.20 -19.50
CA ILE A 219 -6.04 -16.92 -18.34
C ILE A 219 -5.34 -15.96 -17.37
N TRP A 220 -4.65 -14.93 -17.87
CA TRP A 220 -4.10 -13.87 -17.00
C TRP A 220 -5.21 -13.19 -16.21
N GLU A 221 -6.35 -12.88 -16.84
CA GLU A 221 -7.48 -12.26 -16.15
C GLU A 221 -8.16 -13.23 -15.17
N ALA A 222 -8.28 -14.51 -15.52
CA ALA A 222 -8.79 -15.54 -14.62
C ALA A 222 -7.91 -15.68 -13.36
N TRP A 223 -6.59 -15.77 -13.53
CA TRP A 223 -5.64 -15.82 -12.39
C TRP A 223 -5.67 -14.57 -11.54
N ARG A 224 -5.79 -13.39 -12.19
CA ARG A 224 -5.92 -12.13 -11.48
C ARG A 224 -7.21 -12.07 -10.66
N THR A 225 -8.33 -12.43 -11.25
CA THR A 225 -9.64 -12.45 -10.58
C THR A 225 -9.65 -13.43 -9.41
N GLU A 226 -9.16 -14.66 -9.61
CA GLU A 226 -8.99 -15.63 -8.54
C GLU A 226 -8.11 -15.10 -7.40
N GLY A 227 -7.00 -14.42 -7.73
CA GLY A 227 -6.13 -13.80 -6.75
C GLY A 227 -6.82 -12.69 -5.96
N ILE A 228 -7.64 -11.86 -6.61
CA ILE A 228 -8.44 -10.81 -5.94
C ILE A 228 -9.47 -11.44 -4.99
N GLU A 229 -10.19 -12.48 -5.43
CA GLU A 229 -11.14 -13.20 -4.59
C GLU A 229 -10.46 -13.85 -3.38
N GLN A 230 -9.28 -14.43 -3.58
CA GLN A 230 -8.47 -14.95 -2.48
C GLN A 230 -8.00 -13.81 -1.56
N GLY A 231 -7.63 -12.66 -2.10
CA GLY A 231 -7.29 -11.46 -1.32
C GLY A 231 -8.43 -10.97 -0.43
N VAL A 232 -9.68 -11.06 -0.87
CA VAL A 232 -10.87 -10.77 -0.03
C VAL A 232 -10.94 -11.76 1.14
N ARG A 233 -10.74 -13.05 0.89
CA ARG A 233 -10.72 -14.09 1.94
C ARG A 233 -9.56 -13.92 2.92
N VAL A 234 -8.40 -13.50 2.43
CA VAL A 234 -7.23 -13.18 3.28
C VAL A 234 -7.53 -11.99 4.18
N ARG A 235 -8.23 -10.96 3.70
CA ARG A 235 -8.64 -9.80 4.52
C ARG A 235 -9.58 -10.19 5.67
N GLU A 236 -10.59 -11.01 5.38
CA GLU A 236 -11.49 -11.56 6.42
C GLU A 236 -10.73 -12.43 7.42
N GLY A 237 -9.81 -13.26 6.93
CA GLY A 237 -8.93 -14.08 7.76
C GLY A 237 -7.97 -13.26 8.61
N LEU A 238 -7.44 -12.15 8.07
CA LEU A 238 -6.59 -11.21 8.82
C LEU A 238 -7.38 -10.53 9.94
N ARG A 239 -8.63 -10.11 9.70
CA ARG A 239 -9.51 -9.58 10.74
C ARG A 239 -9.62 -10.54 11.93
N THR A 240 -9.90 -11.81 11.66
CA THR A 240 -9.99 -12.85 12.68
C THR A 240 -8.65 -13.01 13.41
N GLY A 241 -7.54 -13.04 12.68
CA GLY A 241 -6.19 -13.13 13.23
C GLY A 241 -5.85 -11.95 14.14
N VAL A 242 -6.16 -10.73 13.72
CA VAL A 242 -5.93 -9.51 14.54
C VAL A 242 -6.81 -9.51 15.78
N THR A 243 -8.08 -9.92 15.67
CA THR A 243 -8.97 -10.02 16.84
C THR A 243 -8.42 -11.03 17.87
N GLN A 244 -7.95 -12.18 17.42
CA GLN A 244 -7.34 -13.18 18.32
C GLN A 244 -6.00 -12.69 18.90
N ALA A 245 -5.19 -11.99 18.11
CA ALA A 245 -3.95 -11.39 18.61
C ALA A 245 -4.22 -10.34 19.70
N LEU A 246 -5.28 -9.55 19.58
CA LEU A 246 -5.72 -8.60 20.61
C LEU A 246 -6.11 -9.32 21.91
N VAL A 247 -6.84 -10.43 21.80
CA VAL A 247 -7.21 -11.26 22.97
C VAL A 247 -5.97 -11.86 23.64
N ASP A 248 -5.03 -12.40 22.85
CA ASP A 248 -3.79 -13.01 23.36
C ASP A 248 -2.90 -11.97 24.06
N LEU A 249 -2.74 -10.79 23.47
CA LEU A 249 -1.97 -9.69 24.06
C LEU A 249 -2.67 -9.15 25.31
N GLY A 250 -3.96 -8.82 25.20
CA GLY A 250 -4.71 -8.26 26.32
C GLY A 250 -4.75 -9.18 27.53
N SER A 251 -5.04 -10.46 27.33
CA SER A 251 -4.98 -11.46 28.40
C SER A 251 -3.54 -11.68 28.91
N GLY A 252 -2.55 -11.64 28.02
CA GLY A 252 -1.15 -11.78 28.35
C GLY A 252 -0.65 -10.69 29.31
N PHE A 253 -0.97 -9.44 29.04
CA PHE A 253 -0.62 -8.32 29.93
C PHE A 253 -1.36 -8.39 31.29
N LEU A 254 -2.61 -8.82 31.30
CA LEU A 254 -3.36 -8.97 32.56
C LEU A 254 -2.89 -10.13 33.40
N SER A 255 -2.43 -11.22 32.81
CA SER A 255 -2.04 -12.45 33.52
C SER A 255 -0.59 -12.46 33.99
N TYR A 256 0.31 -11.66 33.41
CA TYR A 256 1.72 -11.64 33.77
C TYR A 256 1.93 -10.99 35.14
N ASP A 257 2.83 -11.56 35.95
CA ASP A 257 3.13 -11.05 37.28
C ASP A 257 4.44 -10.25 37.28
N SER A 258 4.31 -8.93 37.18
CA SER A 258 5.36 -7.94 37.41
C SER A 258 4.77 -6.70 38.09
N GLU A 259 5.59 -5.80 38.57
CA GLU A 259 5.16 -4.54 39.18
C GLU A 259 4.35 -3.68 38.18
N GLY A 260 4.83 -3.53 36.93
CA GLY A 260 4.12 -2.77 35.91
C GLY A 260 2.76 -3.38 35.55
N ASN A 261 2.64 -4.72 35.53
CA ASN A 261 1.36 -5.39 35.26
C ASN A 261 0.40 -5.28 36.48
N GLN A 262 0.92 -5.24 37.69
CA GLN A 262 0.10 -4.96 38.86
C GLN A 262 -0.46 -3.54 38.81
N GLN A 263 0.36 -2.54 38.50
CA GLN A 263 -0.08 -1.15 38.32
C GLN A 263 -1.14 -1.04 37.23
N LEU A 264 -0.98 -1.76 36.11
CA LEU A 264 -1.99 -1.82 35.02
C LEU A 264 -3.33 -2.38 35.53
N ARG A 265 -3.31 -3.52 36.28
CA ARG A 265 -4.53 -4.12 36.86
C ARG A 265 -5.20 -3.19 37.87
N GLU A 266 -4.42 -2.53 38.73
CA GLU A 266 -4.91 -1.57 39.72
C GLU A 266 -5.56 -0.36 39.03
N ALA A 267 -4.96 0.17 37.94
CA ALA A 267 -5.51 1.27 37.16
C ALA A 267 -6.85 0.89 36.53
N LEU A 268 -6.97 -0.31 35.98
CA LEU A 268 -8.22 -0.83 35.43
C LEU A 268 -9.28 -1.08 36.52
N TYR A 269 -8.88 -1.57 37.70
CA TYR A 269 -9.81 -1.87 38.77
C TYR A 269 -10.37 -0.61 39.44
N ASN A 270 -9.54 0.39 39.66
CA ASN A 270 -9.94 1.65 40.30
C ASN A 270 -10.57 2.67 39.31
N GLY A 271 -10.60 2.34 38.01
CA GLY A 271 -11.20 3.15 36.95
C GLY A 271 -10.36 4.34 36.48
N SER A 272 -9.06 4.44 36.91
CA SER A 272 -8.16 5.46 36.36
C SER A 272 -7.68 5.14 34.92
N LEU A 273 -7.84 3.91 34.48
CA LEU A 273 -7.75 3.44 33.10
C LEU A 273 -9.06 2.72 32.77
N THR A 274 -9.76 3.15 31.73
CA THR A 274 -10.98 2.48 31.27
C THR A 274 -10.66 1.26 30.40
N LYS A 275 -11.62 0.34 30.22
CA LYS A 275 -11.49 -0.82 29.33
C LYS A 275 -11.25 -0.37 27.88
N GLU A 276 -11.91 0.72 27.49
CA GLU A 276 -11.79 1.33 26.15
C GLU A 276 -10.40 1.94 25.93
N GLU A 277 -9.81 2.59 26.93
CA GLU A 277 -8.46 3.15 26.84
C GLU A 277 -7.42 2.02 26.78
N TYR A 278 -7.58 0.98 27.59
CA TYR A 278 -6.73 -0.21 27.50
C TYR A 278 -6.80 -0.86 26.11
N PHE A 279 -8.01 -0.99 25.56
CA PHE A 279 -8.21 -1.50 24.20
C PHE A 279 -7.54 -0.61 23.14
N LYS A 280 -7.61 0.72 23.29
CA LYS A 280 -6.90 1.66 22.41
C LYS A 280 -5.38 1.46 22.44
N GLU A 281 -4.78 1.23 23.61
CA GLU A 281 -3.35 0.92 23.69
C GLU A 281 -3.02 -0.41 22.99
N LEU A 282 -3.84 -1.45 23.16
CA LEU A 282 -3.67 -2.74 22.46
C LEU A 282 -3.78 -2.58 20.93
N LEU A 283 -4.73 -1.78 20.45
CA LEU A 283 -4.87 -1.48 19.03
C LEU A 283 -3.63 -0.75 18.49
N ARG A 284 -3.11 0.27 19.21
CA ARG A 284 -1.88 0.96 18.83
C ARG A 284 -0.68 0.02 18.78
N LEU A 285 -0.61 -0.93 19.71
CA LEU A 285 0.43 -1.97 19.68
C LEU A 285 0.31 -2.86 18.43
N ILE A 286 -0.90 -3.29 18.06
CA ILE A 286 -1.12 -4.02 16.80
C ILE A 286 -0.70 -3.16 15.60
N TYR A 287 -0.99 -1.86 15.58
CA TYR A 287 -0.54 -0.98 14.49
C TYR A 287 0.96 -0.85 14.41
N ARG A 288 1.68 -0.78 15.55
CA ARG A 288 3.14 -0.84 15.58
C ARG A 288 3.64 -2.11 14.91
N PHE A 289 3.01 -3.26 15.15
CA PHE A 289 3.37 -4.52 14.52
C PHE A 289 3.06 -4.54 13.03
N LEU A 290 1.85 -4.17 12.62
CA LEU A 290 1.46 -4.15 11.20
C LEU A 290 2.32 -3.18 10.39
N PHE A 291 2.60 -2.01 10.96
CA PHE A 291 3.49 -1.04 10.37
C PHE A 291 4.90 -1.61 10.14
N LEU A 292 5.48 -2.24 11.17
CA LEU A 292 6.82 -2.81 11.06
C LEU A 292 6.85 -4.00 10.09
N PHE A 293 5.84 -4.88 10.09
CA PHE A 293 5.75 -5.93 9.08
C PHE A 293 5.75 -5.36 7.66
N THR A 294 4.93 -4.33 7.42
CA THR A 294 4.83 -3.70 6.09
C THR A 294 6.14 -3.04 5.69
N THR A 295 6.78 -2.28 6.57
CA THR A 295 8.01 -1.55 6.28
C THR A 295 9.23 -2.47 6.16
N GLU A 296 9.31 -3.53 6.96
CA GLU A 296 10.33 -4.56 6.86
C GLU A 296 10.23 -5.33 5.54
N GLU A 297 9.02 -5.83 5.19
CA GLU A 297 8.82 -6.60 3.96
C GLU A 297 8.95 -5.75 2.69
N ARG A 298 8.63 -4.46 2.76
CA ARG A 298 8.91 -3.50 1.68
C ARG A 298 10.37 -3.06 1.61
N GLY A 299 11.17 -3.32 2.64
CA GLY A 299 12.57 -2.90 2.74
C GLY A 299 12.77 -1.39 2.79
N ILE A 300 11.80 -0.67 3.39
CA ILE A 300 11.79 0.81 3.47
C ILE A 300 12.00 1.34 4.89
N LEU A 301 12.23 0.48 5.89
CA LEU A 301 12.35 0.89 7.28
C LEU A 301 13.62 1.70 7.57
N HIS A 302 14.72 1.37 6.88
CA HIS A 302 16.04 1.93 7.16
C HIS A 302 16.25 3.30 6.54
N ALA A 303 17.06 4.14 7.21
CA ALA A 303 17.38 5.49 6.76
C ALA A 303 18.31 5.52 5.54
N SER A 304 19.20 4.53 5.42
CA SER A 304 20.23 4.46 4.38
C SER A 304 19.74 3.71 3.15
N SER A 305 20.40 3.94 1.99
CA SER A 305 20.12 3.19 0.76
C SER A 305 20.38 1.68 0.90
N LYS A 306 19.86 0.86 -0.04
CA LYS A 306 19.95 -0.60 0.04
C LYS A 306 21.39 -1.13 0.18
N ASN A 307 22.38 -0.44 -0.40
CA ASN A 307 23.78 -0.87 -0.44
C ASN A 307 24.65 -0.23 0.64
N GLU A 308 24.08 0.63 1.48
CA GLU A 308 24.78 1.27 2.59
C GLU A 308 24.43 0.59 3.91
N LYS A 309 25.34 0.68 4.90
CA LYS A 309 25.13 0.18 6.27
C LYS A 309 24.55 -1.25 6.33
N ILE A 310 25.11 -2.15 5.53
CA ILE A 310 24.65 -3.55 5.44
C ILE A 310 24.77 -4.26 6.79
N ILE A 311 25.82 -3.97 7.55
CA ILE A 311 26.09 -4.60 8.85
C ILE A 311 25.02 -4.18 9.88
N GLU A 312 24.69 -2.90 9.95
CA GLU A 312 23.69 -2.35 10.86
C GLU A 312 22.29 -2.92 10.55
N LYS A 313 21.95 -3.04 9.27
CA LYS A 313 20.71 -3.67 8.81
C LYS A 313 20.67 -5.16 9.12
N ASP A 314 21.80 -5.87 8.99
CA ASP A 314 21.90 -7.29 9.36
C ASP A 314 21.75 -7.49 10.87
N PHE A 315 22.30 -6.60 11.70
CA PHE A 315 22.09 -6.62 13.15
C PHE A 315 20.61 -6.43 13.52
N TYR A 316 19.94 -5.48 12.88
CA TYR A 316 18.50 -5.31 13.04
C TYR A 316 17.74 -6.58 12.63
N ALA A 317 17.98 -7.07 11.41
CA ALA A 317 17.26 -8.21 10.85
C ALA A 317 17.38 -9.47 11.71
N ARG A 318 18.59 -9.78 12.19
CA ARG A 318 18.85 -10.97 13.01
C ARG A 318 18.46 -10.83 14.48
N GLY A 319 18.62 -9.63 15.04
CA GLY A 319 18.43 -9.39 16.48
C GLY A 319 17.02 -8.92 16.84
N TYR A 320 16.41 -8.06 16.04
CA TYR A 320 15.33 -7.22 16.49
C TYR A 320 14.09 -7.20 15.57
N SER A 321 14.20 -7.66 14.31
CA SER A 321 13.08 -7.57 13.35
C SER A 321 11.84 -8.33 13.82
N LEU A 322 10.66 -7.81 13.47
CA LEU A 322 9.39 -8.51 13.73
C LEU A 322 9.21 -9.73 12.80
N SER A 323 9.79 -9.69 11.61
CA SER A 323 9.83 -10.85 10.70
C SER A 323 10.49 -12.06 11.39
N ARG A 324 11.58 -11.84 12.14
CA ARG A 324 12.20 -12.87 13.00
C ARG A 324 11.22 -13.43 14.04
N LEU A 325 10.37 -12.59 14.65
CA LEU A 325 9.38 -13.04 15.62
C LEU A 325 8.28 -13.88 14.97
N LYS A 326 7.86 -13.53 13.75
CA LYS A 326 6.94 -14.37 12.95
C LYS A 326 7.51 -15.78 12.72
N ASP A 327 8.82 -15.87 12.45
CA ASP A 327 9.48 -17.16 12.24
C ASP A 327 9.67 -17.94 13.56
N LYS A 328 10.00 -17.26 14.65
CA LYS A 328 10.04 -17.88 15.98
C LYS A 328 8.68 -18.40 16.45
N ALA A 329 7.59 -17.75 16.05
CA ALA A 329 6.24 -18.17 16.43
C ALA A 329 5.88 -19.58 15.93
N ILE A 330 6.49 -20.06 14.86
CA ILE A 330 6.30 -21.44 14.36
C ILE A 330 7.06 -22.44 15.26
N GLN A 331 8.13 -22.01 15.92
CA GLN A 331 9.01 -22.88 16.69
C GLN A 331 8.55 -22.94 18.16
N ARG A 332 8.06 -24.10 18.61
CA ARG A 332 7.56 -24.27 19.98
C ARG A 332 8.60 -24.02 21.07
N SER A 333 9.89 -24.12 20.78
CA SER A 333 10.99 -23.87 21.72
C SER A 333 11.03 -22.44 22.28
N GLY A 334 10.47 -21.46 21.54
CA GLY A 334 10.37 -20.06 21.99
C GLY A 334 9.19 -19.78 22.93
N TRP A 335 8.24 -20.71 23.09
CA TRP A 335 6.98 -20.53 23.82
C TRP A 335 7.16 -20.74 25.32
N ASN A 336 7.82 -19.81 25.99
CA ASN A 336 8.11 -19.84 27.43
C ASN A 336 7.47 -18.66 28.16
N ALA A 337 7.66 -18.59 29.47
CA ALA A 337 7.12 -17.53 30.30
C ALA A 337 8.02 -16.29 30.45
N TYR A 338 9.21 -16.28 29.82
CA TYR A 338 10.12 -15.13 29.87
C TYR A 338 9.61 -13.95 29.04
N PRO A 339 9.97 -12.70 29.39
CA PRO A 339 9.50 -11.50 28.73
C PRO A 339 10.54 -10.92 27.73
N ASP A 340 11.65 -11.60 27.45
CA ASP A 340 12.79 -11.08 26.71
C ASP A 340 12.44 -10.64 25.28
N LEU A 341 11.53 -11.34 24.59
CA LEU A 341 11.10 -10.93 23.25
C LEU A 341 10.28 -9.64 23.30
N TRP A 342 9.45 -9.46 24.32
CA TRP A 342 8.71 -8.21 24.51
C TRP A 342 9.65 -7.04 24.85
N GLU A 343 10.66 -7.25 25.68
CA GLU A 343 11.69 -6.24 25.95
C GLU A 343 12.42 -5.83 24.67
N GLY A 344 12.69 -6.80 23.78
CA GLY A 344 13.21 -6.52 22.44
C GLY A 344 12.29 -5.61 21.62
N CYS A 345 10.98 -5.88 21.61
CA CYS A 345 9.99 -5.02 20.93
C CYS A 345 9.98 -3.59 21.51
N LYS A 346 9.94 -3.44 22.83
CA LYS A 346 9.99 -2.13 23.50
C LYS A 346 11.26 -1.36 23.15
N THR A 347 12.38 -2.06 23.03
CA THR A 347 13.66 -1.45 22.63
C THR A 347 13.55 -0.87 21.22
N ILE A 348 12.99 -1.63 20.26
CA ILE A 348 12.80 -1.14 18.89
C ILE A 348 11.83 0.05 18.84
N PHE A 349 10.74 0.02 19.59
CA PHE A 349 9.80 1.17 19.63
C PHE A 349 10.50 2.42 20.14
N ARG A 350 11.37 2.33 21.16
CA ARG A 350 12.19 3.46 21.65
C ARG A 350 13.22 3.93 20.62
N CYS A 351 13.84 3.00 19.89
CA CYS A 351 14.77 3.34 18.82
C CYS A 351 14.06 4.10 17.67
N LEU A 352 12.85 3.70 17.31
CA LEU A 352 12.04 4.36 16.30
C LEU A 352 11.43 5.69 16.76
N ASP A 353 11.26 5.90 18.06
CA ASP A 353 10.85 7.21 18.59
C ASP A 353 12.01 8.24 18.50
N LYS A 354 13.27 7.83 18.78
CA LYS A 354 14.41 8.73 18.95
C LYS A 354 15.51 8.64 17.90
N SER A 355 15.46 7.68 16.99
CA SER A 355 16.54 7.21 16.09
C SER A 355 17.59 6.35 16.80
N GLU A 356 18.13 5.36 16.07
CA GLU A 356 19.24 4.52 16.51
C GLU A 356 20.19 4.22 15.33
N PRO A 357 21.28 5.01 15.21
CA PRO A 357 22.23 4.84 14.11
C PRO A 357 22.92 3.48 14.06
N ALA A 358 23.08 2.79 15.21
CA ALA A 358 23.71 1.47 15.26
C ALA A 358 22.86 0.37 14.60
N LEU A 359 21.56 0.61 14.41
CA LEU A 359 20.62 -0.28 13.72
C LEU A 359 20.12 0.33 12.40
N ASP A 360 20.65 1.48 11.99
CA ASP A 360 20.19 2.28 10.85
C ASP A 360 18.68 2.61 10.90
N LEU A 361 18.15 2.85 12.11
CA LEU A 361 16.75 3.18 12.32
C LEU A 361 16.54 4.70 12.38
N PRO A 362 15.60 5.25 11.57
CA PRO A 362 15.24 6.66 11.63
C PRO A 362 14.37 6.98 12.86
N ALA A 363 14.32 8.26 13.27
CA ALA A 363 13.31 8.73 14.19
C ALA A 363 11.98 8.87 13.45
N LEU A 364 10.99 8.08 13.82
CA LEU A 364 9.66 8.11 13.22
C LEU A 364 8.65 8.90 14.07
N GLY A 365 8.81 8.93 15.40
CA GLY A 365 7.86 9.60 16.30
C GLY A 365 6.43 9.05 16.19
N GLY A 366 5.42 9.91 16.32
CA GLY A 366 4.01 9.57 16.09
C GLY A 366 3.57 8.28 16.81
N LEU A 367 3.25 7.24 16.06
CA LEU A 367 2.79 5.95 16.58
C LEU A 367 3.76 5.28 17.58
N PHE A 368 5.09 5.55 17.44
CA PHE A 368 6.13 4.97 18.31
C PHE A 368 6.42 5.80 19.56
N ASN A 369 5.83 6.99 19.68
CA ASN A 369 6.02 7.83 20.87
C ASN A 369 5.58 7.08 22.14
N GLN A 370 6.34 7.25 23.22
CA GLN A 370 6.08 6.57 24.51
C GLN A 370 4.73 6.95 25.13
N SER A 371 4.20 8.14 24.81
CA SER A 371 2.88 8.56 25.30
C SER A 371 1.71 7.76 24.71
N GLN A 372 1.94 7.01 23.63
CA GLN A 372 0.88 6.28 22.91
C GLN A 372 0.41 5.00 23.63
N CYS A 373 1.32 4.33 24.35
CA CYS A 373 1.01 3.09 25.07
C CYS A 373 1.65 3.09 26.48
N PRO A 374 1.35 4.10 27.34
CA PRO A 374 2.09 4.31 28.58
C PRO A 374 1.97 3.15 29.58
N HIS A 375 0.85 2.42 29.58
CA HIS A 375 0.64 1.29 30.48
C HIS A 375 1.29 0.01 29.93
N LEU A 376 1.14 -0.27 28.62
CA LEU A 376 1.74 -1.46 28.00
C LEU A 376 3.26 -1.38 27.96
N ASP A 377 3.83 -0.19 27.72
CA ASP A 377 5.29 -0.01 27.65
C ASP A 377 5.97 -0.20 29.03
N ARG A 378 5.22 -0.07 30.15
CA ARG A 378 5.68 -0.39 31.51
C ARG A 378 5.45 -1.84 31.88
N ALA A 379 4.44 -2.47 31.31
CA ALA A 379 4.06 -3.85 31.59
C ALA A 379 5.00 -4.86 30.93
N GLN A 380 4.96 -6.10 31.41
CA GLN A 380 5.68 -7.24 30.85
C GLN A 380 4.72 -8.20 30.14
N LEU A 381 5.23 -8.91 29.15
CA LEU A 381 4.46 -9.89 28.39
C LEU A 381 5.28 -11.15 28.18
N SER A 382 4.68 -12.33 28.43
CA SER A 382 5.38 -13.59 28.20
C SER A 382 5.65 -13.84 26.71
N ASN A 383 6.76 -14.49 26.40
CA ASN A 383 7.06 -14.92 25.03
C ASN A 383 5.92 -15.77 24.45
N ARG A 384 5.27 -16.60 25.27
CA ARG A 384 4.12 -17.41 24.84
C ARG A 384 2.99 -16.55 24.28
N ASN A 385 2.57 -15.52 25.00
CA ASN A 385 1.46 -14.65 24.57
C ASN A 385 1.87 -13.78 23.36
N LEU A 386 3.09 -13.25 23.36
CA LEU A 386 3.61 -12.50 22.22
C LEU A 386 3.69 -13.37 20.96
N LEU A 387 4.28 -14.56 21.04
CA LEU A 387 4.41 -15.46 19.89
C LEU A 387 3.06 -16.01 19.43
N SER A 388 2.07 -16.19 20.33
CA SER A 388 0.69 -16.51 19.94
C SER A 388 0.09 -15.40 19.09
N ALA A 389 0.21 -14.14 19.52
CA ALA A 389 -0.23 -12.98 18.75
C ALA A 389 0.49 -12.91 17.37
N MET A 390 1.83 -13.10 17.35
CA MET A 390 2.60 -13.13 16.10
C MET A 390 2.14 -14.23 15.15
N LEU A 391 1.79 -15.42 15.68
CA LEU A 391 1.28 -16.53 14.87
C LEU A 391 -0.08 -16.19 14.23
N ASN A 392 -0.97 -15.55 14.99
CA ASN A 392 -2.27 -15.09 14.52
C ASN A 392 -2.17 -13.96 13.49
N LEU A 393 -1.16 -13.11 13.59
CA LEU A 393 -0.86 -12.08 12.59
C LEU A 393 -0.14 -12.63 11.35
N ARG A 394 0.55 -13.77 11.47
CA ARG A 394 1.25 -14.41 10.33
C ARG A 394 0.29 -15.07 9.35
N TRP A 395 -0.82 -15.65 9.82
CA TRP A 395 -1.69 -16.49 9.03
C TRP A 395 -3.12 -15.95 9.00
N ALA A 396 -3.65 -15.80 7.79
CA ALA A 396 -5.07 -15.61 7.58
C ALA A 396 -5.76 -16.98 7.44
N VAL A 397 -6.88 -17.15 8.13
CA VAL A 397 -7.69 -18.37 8.03
C VAL A 397 -8.73 -18.14 6.94
N ALA A 398 -8.65 -18.91 5.85
CA ALA A 398 -9.62 -18.90 4.75
C ALA A 398 -10.28 -20.28 4.61
N GLY A 399 -11.47 -20.44 5.21
CA GLY A 399 -12.13 -21.75 5.31
C GLY A 399 -11.26 -22.75 6.09
N ASN A 400 -10.90 -23.87 5.46
CA ASN A 400 -10.03 -24.90 6.08
C ASN A 400 -8.53 -24.69 5.84
N SER A 401 -8.13 -23.63 5.14
CA SER A 401 -6.74 -23.37 4.79
C SER A 401 -6.20 -22.19 5.58
N ARG A 402 -4.90 -22.24 5.91
CA ARG A 402 -4.14 -21.12 6.45
C ARG A 402 -3.26 -20.57 5.35
N LEU A 403 -3.44 -19.31 5.01
CA LEU A 403 -2.64 -18.60 4.01
C LEU A 403 -1.71 -17.60 4.72
N PRO A 404 -0.44 -17.50 4.30
CA PRO A 404 0.45 -16.47 4.85
C PRO A 404 -0.05 -15.09 4.48
N VAL A 405 -0.01 -14.15 5.42
CA VAL A 405 -0.35 -12.75 5.15
C VAL A 405 0.83 -12.09 4.48
N ASP A 406 0.61 -11.55 3.28
CA ASP A 406 1.59 -10.80 2.49
C ASP A 406 1.51 -9.31 2.85
N TYR A 407 2.26 -8.88 3.86
CA TYR A 407 2.32 -7.49 4.31
C TYR A 407 2.99 -6.55 3.32
N LYS A 408 3.80 -7.05 2.39
CA LYS A 408 4.44 -6.24 1.36
C LYS A 408 3.40 -5.60 0.44
N ASN A 409 2.39 -6.38 0.05
CA ASN A 409 1.37 -6.00 -0.92
C ASN A 409 0.04 -5.54 -0.28
N ILE A 410 -0.11 -5.63 1.05
CA ILE A 410 -1.26 -5.01 1.75
C ILE A 410 -1.18 -3.49 1.57
N GLY A 411 -2.21 -2.91 0.96
CA GLY A 411 -2.36 -1.47 0.82
C GLY A 411 -2.88 -0.80 2.10
N PRO A 412 -2.79 0.54 2.19
CA PRO A 412 -3.41 1.30 3.28
C PRO A 412 -4.92 1.08 3.36
N GLU A 413 -5.55 0.81 2.21
CA GLU A 413 -6.99 0.55 2.10
C GLU A 413 -7.39 -0.76 2.79
N GLU A 414 -6.60 -1.82 2.59
CA GLU A 414 -6.83 -3.11 3.25
C GLU A 414 -6.62 -3.00 4.76
N LEU A 415 -5.58 -2.29 5.19
CA LEU A 415 -5.34 -2.01 6.61
C LEU A 415 -6.49 -1.21 7.21
N GLY A 416 -7.02 -0.21 6.47
CA GLY A 416 -8.19 0.58 6.85
C GLY A 416 -9.44 -0.27 7.03
N SER A 417 -9.73 -1.16 6.09
CA SER A 417 -10.89 -2.06 6.14
C SER A 417 -10.84 -3.04 7.32
N VAL A 418 -9.66 -3.64 7.60
CA VAL A 418 -9.47 -4.51 8.78
C VAL A 418 -9.75 -3.72 10.05
N TYR A 419 -9.22 -2.50 10.13
CA TYR A 419 -9.39 -1.63 11.29
C TYR A 419 -10.84 -1.24 11.57
N GLU A 420 -11.59 -0.78 10.57
CA GLU A 420 -12.98 -0.38 10.76
C GLU A 420 -13.82 -1.50 11.37
N SER A 421 -13.49 -2.74 11.01
CA SER A 421 -14.11 -3.91 11.60
C SER A 421 -13.75 -4.12 13.08
N LEU A 422 -12.59 -3.64 13.54
CA LEU A 422 -12.16 -3.73 14.94
C LEU A 422 -12.81 -2.65 15.82
N LEU A 423 -13.24 -1.52 15.24
CA LEU A 423 -13.97 -0.48 15.95
C LEU A 423 -15.35 -0.93 16.47
N GLU A 424 -15.89 -2.00 15.90
CA GLU A 424 -17.14 -2.60 16.35
C GLU A 424 -16.99 -3.44 17.62
N LEU A 425 -15.76 -3.76 18.02
CA LEU A 425 -15.49 -4.63 19.15
C LEU A 425 -15.64 -3.87 20.45
N VAL A 426 -16.46 -4.43 21.36
CA VAL A 426 -16.65 -3.90 22.71
C VAL A 426 -15.76 -4.70 23.67
N PRO A 427 -14.73 -4.07 24.28
CA PRO A 427 -13.82 -4.78 25.17
C PRO A 427 -14.49 -5.20 26.46
N ASP A 428 -14.13 -6.38 26.94
CA ASP A 428 -14.52 -6.85 28.27
C ASP A 428 -13.33 -7.47 29.01
N ILE A 429 -13.30 -7.31 30.32
CA ILE A 429 -12.23 -7.78 31.20
C ILE A 429 -12.84 -8.57 32.35
N ASP A 430 -12.43 -9.82 32.47
CA ASP A 430 -12.70 -10.63 33.64
C ASP A 430 -11.47 -10.54 34.60
N PHE A 431 -11.65 -9.81 35.70
CA PHE A 431 -10.60 -9.63 36.68
C PHE A 431 -10.29 -10.91 37.45
N ALA A 432 -11.24 -11.83 37.59
CA ALA A 432 -11.04 -13.07 38.32
C ALA A 432 -10.12 -14.04 37.58
N SER A 433 -10.35 -14.22 36.27
CA SER A 433 -9.50 -15.02 35.38
C SER A 433 -8.33 -14.25 34.80
N ARG A 434 -8.25 -12.92 35.00
CA ARG A 434 -7.26 -12.02 34.39
C ARG A 434 -7.24 -12.14 32.89
N SER A 435 -8.43 -12.21 32.26
CA SER A 435 -8.59 -12.37 30.82
C SER A 435 -9.24 -11.18 30.17
N PHE A 436 -8.84 -10.95 28.92
CA PHE A 436 -9.40 -9.95 28.03
C PHE A 436 -10.21 -10.64 26.95
N SER A 437 -11.37 -10.11 26.65
CA SER A 437 -12.29 -10.64 25.62
C SER A 437 -13.10 -9.51 24.98
N PHE A 438 -13.97 -9.87 24.06
CA PHE A 438 -14.93 -8.94 23.47
C PHE A 438 -16.36 -9.44 23.68
N VAL A 439 -17.28 -8.52 23.97
CA VAL A 439 -18.69 -8.85 24.17
C VAL A 439 -19.29 -9.36 22.87
N GLY A 440 -20.00 -10.51 22.92
CA GLY A 440 -20.72 -11.07 21.77
C GLY A 440 -19.85 -11.79 20.73
N ILE A 441 -18.58 -12.02 21.02
CA ILE A 441 -17.76 -12.95 20.25
C ILE A 441 -17.76 -14.29 20.98
N ASP A 442 -18.70 -15.16 20.63
CA ASP A 442 -18.57 -16.57 20.94
C ASP A 442 -17.39 -17.16 20.17
N ARG A 443 -16.81 -18.26 20.64
CA ARG A 443 -15.60 -18.92 20.13
C ARG A 443 -15.60 -19.22 18.62
N GLU A 444 -16.69 -18.90 17.89
CA GLU A 444 -16.88 -19.07 16.44
C GLU A 444 -16.88 -17.75 15.64
N GLY A 445 -16.60 -16.60 16.25
CA GLY A 445 -16.11 -15.40 15.53
C GLY A 445 -17.13 -14.53 14.80
N ALA A 446 -18.42 -14.60 15.10
CA ALA A 446 -19.43 -13.71 14.52
C ALA A 446 -19.77 -12.56 15.49
N PRO A 447 -19.56 -11.27 15.15
CA PRO A 447 -19.97 -10.16 16.01
C PRO A 447 -21.49 -9.96 15.91
N ALA A 448 -22.18 -10.08 17.03
CA ALA A 448 -23.53 -9.56 17.18
C ALA A 448 -23.46 -8.16 17.81
N GLY A 449 -23.60 -7.10 17.04
CA GLY A 449 -23.63 -5.77 17.62
C GLY A 449 -24.01 -4.64 16.66
N ASN A 450 -24.90 -3.76 17.15
CA ASN A 450 -25.40 -2.55 16.50
C ASN A 450 -24.42 -1.35 16.57
N VAL A 451 -23.15 -1.52 16.92
CA VAL A 451 -22.20 -0.44 17.19
C VAL A 451 -21.82 0.34 15.91
N ARG A 452 -21.91 -0.27 14.73
CA ARG A 452 -21.78 0.42 13.42
C ARG A 452 -22.66 1.66 13.31
N LYS A 453 -23.87 1.60 13.85
CA LYS A 453 -24.83 2.71 13.78
C LYS A 453 -24.47 3.88 14.70
N THR A 454 -23.68 3.65 15.74
CA THR A 454 -23.33 4.68 16.73
C THR A 454 -21.99 5.38 16.42
N THR A 455 -21.06 4.73 15.72
CA THR A 455 -19.75 5.32 15.37
C THR A 455 -19.73 5.94 13.98
N GLY A 456 -20.71 5.64 13.11
CA GLY A 456 -20.78 6.20 11.75
C GLY A 456 -19.62 5.80 10.82
N SER A 457 -18.84 4.79 11.21
CA SER A 457 -17.66 4.35 10.44
C SER A 457 -18.08 3.40 9.33
N TYR A 458 -17.94 3.84 8.09
CA TYR A 458 -18.23 3.04 6.90
C TYR A 458 -17.04 3.08 5.94
N TYR A 459 -16.56 1.90 5.57
CA TYR A 459 -15.58 1.79 4.49
C TYR A 459 -16.24 2.17 3.15
N THR A 460 -15.66 3.16 2.47
CA THR A 460 -16.13 3.56 1.15
C THR A 460 -15.41 2.75 0.07
N PRO A 461 -16.13 1.96 -0.75
CA PRO A 461 -15.52 1.19 -1.84
C PRO A 461 -14.74 2.07 -2.81
N GLU A 462 -13.57 1.58 -3.25
CA GLU A 462 -12.66 2.30 -4.15
C GLU A 462 -13.33 2.90 -5.40
N PRO A 463 -14.26 2.20 -6.10
CA PRO A 463 -14.95 2.80 -7.25
C PRO A 463 -15.71 4.09 -6.93
N LEU A 464 -16.29 4.20 -5.72
CA LEU A 464 -16.99 5.42 -5.30
C LEU A 464 -16.01 6.55 -4.97
N VAL A 465 -14.87 6.22 -4.36
CA VAL A 465 -13.79 7.18 -4.12
C VAL A 465 -13.29 7.75 -5.44
N GLN A 466 -13.01 6.89 -6.42
CA GLN A 466 -12.53 7.30 -7.73
C GLN A 466 -13.55 8.16 -8.49
N GLU A 467 -14.84 7.85 -8.43
CA GLU A 467 -15.88 8.65 -9.09
C GLU A 467 -16.05 10.03 -8.43
N LEU A 468 -15.96 10.10 -7.10
CA LEU A 468 -15.96 11.40 -6.41
C LEU A 468 -14.74 12.24 -6.81
N LEU A 469 -13.54 11.66 -6.81
CA LEU A 469 -12.32 12.40 -7.18
C LEU A 469 -12.37 12.88 -8.62
N LYS A 470 -12.86 12.06 -9.54
CA LYS A 470 -13.04 12.40 -10.94
C LYS A 470 -13.98 13.59 -11.15
N THR A 471 -15.04 13.68 -10.34
CA THR A 471 -16.06 14.73 -10.50
C THR A 471 -15.75 15.99 -9.69
N ALA A 472 -15.07 15.87 -8.55
CA ALA A 472 -14.82 16.97 -7.63
C ALA A 472 -13.38 17.53 -7.71
N LEU A 473 -12.37 16.67 -7.88
CA LEU A 473 -10.96 17.07 -7.83
C LEU A 473 -10.33 17.27 -9.22
N ASP A 474 -10.57 16.34 -10.15
CA ASP A 474 -9.95 16.41 -11.49
C ASP A 474 -10.25 17.73 -12.21
N PRO A 475 -11.50 18.25 -12.24
CA PRO A 475 -11.77 19.54 -12.89
C PRO A 475 -11.01 20.72 -12.28
N VAL A 476 -10.78 20.70 -10.97
CA VAL A 476 -10.00 21.73 -10.27
C VAL A 476 -8.53 21.66 -10.67
N ILE A 477 -7.96 20.46 -10.70
CA ILE A 477 -6.58 20.25 -11.15
C ILE A 477 -6.42 20.68 -12.62
N ASP A 478 -7.34 20.28 -13.50
CA ASP A 478 -7.28 20.59 -14.93
C ASP A 478 -7.35 22.12 -15.17
N GLU A 479 -8.19 22.83 -14.44
CA GLU A 479 -8.28 24.30 -14.53
C GLU A 479 -6.98 24.97 -14.04
N LEU A 480 -6.38 24.49 -12.94
CA LEU A 480 -5.08 24.98 -12.45
C LEU A 480 -3.94 24.76 -13.45
N LEU A 481 -3.97 23.65 -14.17
CA LEU A 481 -2.93 23.27 -15.13
C LEU A 481 -3.18 23.77 -16.56
N LYS A 482 -4.33 24.37 -16.84
CA LYS A 482 -4.71 24.84 -18.18
C LYS A 482 -3.70 25.81 -18.79
N GLY A 483 -3.17 26.74 -18.01
CA GLY A 483 -2.14 27.67 -18.45
C GLY A 483 -0.82 26.97 -18.78
N TRP A 484 -0.44 25.99 -17.99
CA TRP A 484 0.77 25.18 -18.19
C TRP A 484 0.63 24.26 -19.42
N SER A 485 -0.48 23.57 -19.58
CA SER A 485 -0.76 22.73 -20.76
C SER A 485 -0.69 23.49 -22.08
N ASN A 486 -1.08 24.76 -22.05
CA ASN A 486 -1.04 25.66 -23.22
C ASN A 486 0.31 26.41 -23.38
N GLY A 487 1.30 26.15 -22.52
CA GLY A 487 2.61 26.79 -22.56
C GLY A 487 2.63 28.27 -22.11
N LEU A 488 1.56 28.73 -21.45
CA LEU A 488 1.41 30.11 -20.95
C LEU A 488 1.97 30.30 -19.54
N VAL A 489 2.09 29.22 -18.76
CA VAL A 489 2.54 29.19 -17.38
C VAL A 489 3.76 28.29 -17.27
N SER A 490 4.76 28.70 -16.50
CA SER A 490 5.97 27.90 -16.27
C SER A 490 5.69 26.68 -15.38
N SER A 491 6.52 25.63 -15.49
CA SER A 491 6.42 24.45 -14.60
C SER A 491 6.54 24.84 -13.12
N ALA A 492 7.37 25.82 -12.76
CA ALA A 492 7.51 26.28 -11.38
C ALA A 492 6.23 26.95 -10.82
N GLU A 493 5.51 27.70 -11.66
CA GLU A 493 4.23 28.29 -11.27
C GLU A 493 3.12 27.25 -11.17
N ALA A 494 3.09 26.29 -12.11
CA ALA A 494 2.15 25.16 -12.09
C ALA A 494 2.37 24.29 -10.85
N GLU A 495 3.61 23.98 -10.50
CA GLU A 495 4.01 23.29 -9.27
C GLU A 495 3.50 24.01 -8.03
N LYS A 496 3.79 25.33 -7.92
CA LYS A 496 3.32 26.15 -6.80
C LYS A 496 1.79 26.15 -6.69
N SER A 497 1.09 26.18 -7.80
CA SER A 497 -0.38 26.12 -7.85
C SER A 497 -0.91 24.78 -7.34
N LEU A 498 -0.31 23.65 -7.76
CA LEU A 498 -0.68 22.32 -7.28
C LEU A 498 -0.41 22.14 -5.78
N LEU A 499 0.77 22.57 -5.29
CA LEU A 499 1.09 22.49 -3.86
C LEU A 499 0.29 23.49 -3.01
N GLY A 500 -0.29 24.51 -3.64
CA GLY A 500 -1.24 25.43 -3.03
C GLY A 500 -2.64 24.88 -2.81
N LEU A 501 -3.00 23.76 -3.48
CA LEU A 501 -4.28 23.09 -3.28
C LEU A 501 -4.45 22.63 -1.82
N LYS A 502 -5.67 22.83 -1.28
CA LYS A 502 -6.05 22.35 0.04
C LYS A 502 -7.28 21.46 -0.08
N VAL A 503 -7.08 20.17 0.15
CA VAL A 503 -8.13 19.15 0.18
C VAL A 503 -8.39 18.80 1.63
N CYS A 504 -9.60 19.04 2.10
CA CYS A 504 -10.01 18.72 3.46
C CYS A 504 -11.15 17.72 3.47
N ASP A 505 -10.96 16.63 4.21
CA ASP A 505 -12.01 15.66 4.51
C ASP A 505 -12.45 15.86 5.97
N PRO A 506 -13.68 16.40 6.21
CA PRO A 506 -14.16 16.71 7.55
C PRO A 506 -14.63 15.49 8.35
N ALA A 507 -14.63 14.29 7.78
CA ALA A 507 -14.96 13.02 8.43
C ALA A 507 -14.09 11.90 7.83
N CYS A 508 -12.76 12.07 7.94
CA CYS A 508 -11.80 11.37 7.10
C CYS A 508 -11.68 9.86 7.36
N GLY A 509 -12.23 9.35 8.46
CA GLY A 509 -12.11 7.94 8.80
C GLY A 509 -10.65 7.46 8.75
N SER A 510 -10.39 6.38 8.03
CA SER A 510 -9.06 5.84 7.77
C SER A 510 -8.24 6.61 6.72
N GLY A 511 -8.76 7.72 6.18
CA GLY A 511 -8.08 8.57 5.20
C GLY A 511 -8.18 8.13 3.74
N HIS A 512 -9.14 7.28 3.39
CA HIS A 512 -9.24 6.68 2.06
C HIS A 512 -9.43 7.73 0.94
N PHE A 513 -10.32 8.71 1.12
CA PHE A 513 -10.46 9.83 0.17
C PHE A 513 -9.20 10.69 0.09
N LEU A 514 -8.54 10.94 1.22
CA LEU A 514 -7.30 11.72 1.25
C LEU A 514 -6.16 10.99 0.53
N LEU A 515 -6.05 9.67 0.68
CA LEU A 515 -5.09 8.85 -0.07
C LEU A 515 -5.33 8.95 -1.58
N GLY A 516 -6.57 8.78 -2.01
CA GLY A 516 -6.94 8.91 -3.42
C GLY A 516 -6.64 10.31 -3.98
N ALA A 517 -7.00 11.37 -3.24
CA ALA A 517 -6.70 12.74 -3.63
C ALA A 517 -5.19 13.02 -3.70
N GLY A 518 -4.44 12.55 -2.70
CA GLY A 518 -2.99 12.70 -2.66
C GLY A 518 -2.31 12.08 -3.88
N ARG A 519 -2.72 10.89 -4.26
CA ARG A 519 -2.22 10.17 -5.44
C ARG A 519 -2.49 10.96 -6.72
N ARG A 520 -3.72 11.46 -6.92
CA ARG A 520 -4.10 12.26 -8.10
C ARG A 520 -3.26 13.53 -8.25
N ILE A 521 -3.11 14.29 -7.17
CA ILE A 521 -2.32 15.52 -7.18
C ILE A 521 -0.84 15.21 -7.40
N ALA A 522 -0.30 14.17 -6.76
CA ALA A 522 1.10 13.78 -6.87
C ALA A 522 1.47 13.32 -8.29
N GLU A 523 0.58 12.63 -8.97
CA GLU A 523 0.76 12.25 -10.37
C GLU A 523 0.95 13.49 -11.27
N LYS A 524 0.09 14.47 -11.12
CA LYS A 524 0.17 15.73 -11.87
C LYS A 524 1.38 16.57 -11.49
N LEU A 525 1.73 16.60 -10.20
CA LEU A 525 2.92 17.29 -9.72
C LEU A 525 4.21 16.66 -10.28
N ALA A 526 4.31 15.34 -10.26
CA ALA A 526 5.44 14.63 -10.83
C ALA A 526 5.55 14.85 -12.35
N LEU A 527 4.40 14.91 -13.05
CA LEU A 527 4.34 15.22 -14.47
C LEU A 527 4.83 16.66 -14.77
N VAL A 528 4.40 17.64 -13.99
CA VAL A 528 4.83 19.06 -14.14
C VAL A 528 6.32 19.23 -13.90
N ARG A 529 6.91 18.45 -12.98
CA ARG A 529 8.35 18.45 -12.68
C ARG A 529 9.19 17.75 -13.74
N SER A 530 8.61 16.81 -14.46
CA SER A 530 9.37 16.05 -15.45
C SER A 530 9.69 16.95 -16.67
N LEU A 531 10.97 16.96 -17.07
CA LEU A 531 11.43 17.77 -18.21
C LEU A 531 10.95 17.23 -19.55
N ASP A 532 10.67 15.94 -19.61
CA ASP A 532 10.34 15.21 -20.83
C ASP A 532 8.98 14.51 -20.76
N GLY A 533 8.19 14.78 -19.72
CA GLY A 533 6.87 14.19 -19.53
C GLY A 533 6.90 12.75 -18.98
N SER A 534 8.08 12.22 -18.61
CA SER A 534 8.20 10.91 -17.98
C SER A 534 8.21 11.04 -16.46
N VAL A 535 7.38 10.27 -15.79
CA VAL A 535 7.32 10.21 -14.33
C VAL A 535 8.05 8.96 -13.86
N LEU A 536 9.24 9.13 -13.28
CA LEU A 536 9.94 8.02 -12.64
C LEU A 536 9.29 7.66 -11.30
N PRO A 537 9.32 6.39 -10.87
CA PRO A 537 8.75 5.97 -9.58
C PRO A 537 9.33 6.72 -8.36
N ALA A 538 10.59 7.17 -8.45
CA ALA A 538 11.24 7.97 -7.41
C ALA A 538 10.65 9.39 -7.34
N ASP A 539 10.44 10.03 -8.49
CA ASP A 539 9.89 11.38 -8.59
C ASP A 539 8.44 11.41 -8.12
N TYR A 540 7.66 10.40 -8.51
CA TYR A 540 6.30 10.22 -8.02
C TYR A 540 6.24 10.08 -6.49
N ARG A 541 7.11 9.28 -5.88
CA ARG A 541 7.16 9.12 -4.42
C ARG A 541 7.52 10.42 -3.71
N SER A 542 8.50 11.16 -4.24
CA SER A 542 8.86 12.46 -3.71
C SER A 542 7.71 13.46 -3.82
N ALA A 543 7.05 13.53 -4.98
CA ALA A 543 5.86 14.36 -5.19
C ALA A 543 4.71 13.97 -4.24
N LEU A 544 4.45 12.68 -4.07
CA LEU A 544 3.39 12.19 -3.20
C LEU A 544 3.62 12.58 -1.73
N ARG A 545 4.86 12.45 -1.25
CA ARG A 545 5.22 12.90 0.09
C ARG A 545 4.95 14.39 0.28
N GLU A 546 5.37 15.23 -0.66
CA GLU A 546 5.16 16.68 -0.59
C GLU A 546 3.66 17.04 -0.63
N VAL A 547 2.88 16.40 -1.49
CA VAL A 547 1.43 16.59 -1.57
C VAL A 547 0.76 16.22 -0.26
N ILE A 548 1.13 15.08 0.34
CA ILE A 548 0.60 14.66 1.64
C ILE A 548 0.91 15.71 2.72
N GLY A 549 2.13 16.27 2.70
CA GLY A 549 2.56 17.26 3.68
C GLY A 549 2.03 18.68 3.47
N HIS A 550 1.51 19.02 2.29
CA HIS A 550 1.09 20.39 1.98
C HIS A 550 -0.39 20.53 1.62
N CYS A 551 -0.99 19.51 0.99
CA CYS A 551 -2.29 19.62 0.37
C CYS A 551 -3.43 18.97 1.17
N LEU A 552 -3.12 17.94 1.98
CA LEU A 552 -4.15 17.08 2.58
C LEU A 552 -4.42 17.44 4.03
N TYR A 553 -5.70 17.60 4.36
CA TYR A 553 -6.19 17.89 5.69
C TYR A 553 -7.35 16.98 6.03
N GLY A 554 -7.42 16.48 7.25
CA GLY A 554 -8.50 15.60 7.69
C GLY A 554 -8.90 15.86 9.13
N VAL A 555 -10.18 15.70 9.40
CA VAL A 555 -10.74 15.72 10.75
C VAL A 555 -11.57 14.46 10.94
N ASP A 556 -11.47 13.83 12.11
CA ASP A 556 -12.40 12.78 12.50
C ASP A 556 -12.67 12.85 13.99
N VAL A 557 -13.89 12.53 14.39
CA VAL A 557 -14.29 12.51 15.80
C VAL A 557 -13.65 11.35 16.56
N ASN A 558 -13.30 10.28 15.84
CA ASN A 558 -12.70 9.10 16.41
C ASN A 558 -11.17 9.21 16.41
N PRO A 559 -10.51 9.32 17.59
CA PRO A 559 -9.07 9.47 17.66
C PRO A 559 -8.30 8.28 17.04
N MET A 560 -8.89 7.09 17.04
CA MET A 560 -8.28 5.91 16.44
C MET A 560 -8.32 5.96 14.89
N ALA A 561 -9.39 6.51 14.31
CA ALA A 561 -9.48 6.75 12.87
C ALA A 561 -8.41 7.76 12.44
N VAL A 562 -8.19 8.81 13.22
CA VAL A 562 -7.12 9.81 12.99
C VAL A 562 -5.73 9.15 12.98
N GLU A 563 -5.41 8.32 13.97
CA GLU A 563 -4.12 7.62 14.01
C GLU A 563 -3.95 6.67 12.82
N LEU A 564 -5.02 6.01 12.40
CA LEU A 564 -4.99 5.15 11.22
C LEU A 564 -4.79 5.97 9.93
N ALA A 565 -5.51 7.07 9.77
CA ALA A 565 -5.35 7.96 8.61
C ALA A 565 -3.92 8.49 8.51
N LYS A 566 -3.31 8.91 9.63
CA LYS A 566 -1.91 9.30 9.69
C LYS A 566 -0.99 8.15 9.26
N THR A 567 -1.21 6.94 9.79
CA THR A 567 -0.42 5.76 9.47
C THR A 567 -0.53 5.39 7.99
N ALA A 568 -1.74 5.41 7.44
CA ALA A 568 -2.02 5.11 6.03
C ALA A 568 -1.34 6.12 5.09
N LEU A 569 -1.52 7.41 5.34
CA LEU A 569 -0.88 8.49 4.59
C LEU A 569 0.66 8.41 4.68
N TRP A 570 1.16 8.09 5.86
CA TRP A 570 2.59 7.96 6.04
C TRP A 570 3.18 6.76 5.29
N LEU A 571 2.54 5.57 5.37
CA LEU A 571 2.97 4.38 4.61
C LEU A 571 2.99 4.63 3.11
N GLU A 572 2.08 5.46 2.61
CA GLU A 572 2.00 5.81 1.21
C GLU A 572 3.06 6.84 0.81
N GLY A 573 3.27 7.87 1.63
CA GLY A 573 4.25 8.94 1.40
C GLY A 573 5.62 8.67 1.99
N HIS A 574 5.91 7.44 2.46
CA HIS A 574 7.19 7.16 3.09
C HIS A 574 8.38 7.30 2.14
N GLU A 575 9.38 8.04 2.61
CA GLU A 575 10.68 8.17 1.97
C GLU A 575 11.76 7.88 3.01
N PRO A 576 12.71 6.95 2.71
CA PRO A 576 13.75 6.56 3.67
C PRO A 576 14.50 7.76 4.27
N GLY A 577 14.71 7.74 5.57
CA GLY A 577 15.43 8.79 6.29
C GLY A 577 14.64 10.06 6.63
N LYS A 578 13.38 10.18 6.21
CA LYS A 578 12.56 11.37 6.51
C LYS A 578 11.54 11.07 7.63
N PRO A 579 11.34 11.98 8.60
CA PRO A 579 10.48 11.76 9.77
C PRO A 579 8.98 11.71 9.44
N LEU A 580 8.20 11.12 10.35
CA LEU A 580 6.75 10.97 10.29
C LEU A 580 5.94 12.17 10.79
N SER A 581 6.56 13.04 11.58
CA SER A 581 5.88 14.03 12.43
C SER A 581 5.11 15.13 11.69
N PHE A 582 5.25 15.24 10.36
CA PHE A 582 4.64 16.33 9.58
C PHE A 582 3.10 16.25 9.46
N LEU A 583 2.47 15.11 9.77
CA LEU A 583 1.00 14.92 9.66
C LEU A 583 0.22 15.37 10.89
N ASP A 584 0.87 15.63 12.02
CA ASP A 584 0.19 15.95 13.29
C ASP A 584 -0.63 17.25 13.24
N HIS A 585 -0.25 18.19 12.37
CA HIS A 585 -0.98 19.42 12.16
C HIS A 585 -2.07 19.33 11.10
N HIS A 586 -2.03 18.33 10.24
CA HIS A 586 -2.92 18.16 9.10
C HIS A 586 -4.11 17.25 9.39
N ILE A 587 -3.91 16.20 10.17
CA ILE A 587 -4.94 15.22 10.51
C ILE A 587 -5.25 15.35 12.01
N ARG A 588 -6.46 15.84 12.32
CA ARG A 588 -6.86 16.23 13.67
C ARG A 588 -8.05 15.43 14.17
N CYS A 589 -8.04 15.18 15.48
CA CYS A 589 -9.21 14.64 16.16
C CYS A 589 -10.13 15.78 16.60
N GLY A 590 -11.39 15.72 16.18
CA GLY A 590 -12.38 16.73 16.53
C GLY A 590 -13.72 16.52 15.83
N ASN A 591 -14.74 17.26 16.27
CA ASN A 591 -16.04 17.27 15.64
C ASN A 591 -16.14 18.44 14.66
N SER A 592 -16.13 18.15 13.37
CA SER A 592 -16.17 19.15 12.30
C SER A 592 -17.51 19.91 12.18
N LEU A 593 -18.57 19.42 12.84
CA LEU A 593 -19.89 20.05 12.84
C LEU A 593 -20.10 21.01 14.02
N ILE A 594 -19.22 20.94 15.03
CA ILE A 594 -19.31 21.77 16.25
C ILE A 594 -18.06 22.62 16.35
N GLY A 595 -18.23 23.94 16.24
CA GLY A 595 -17.11 24.87 16.31
C GLY A 595 -17.51 26.28 15.88
N VAL A 596 -16.52 27.14 15.74
CA VAL A 596 -16.69 28.51 15.29
C VAL A 596 -16.00 28.69 13.92
N PHE A 597 -16.66 29.40 13.00
CA PHE A 597 -16.08 29.73 11.69
C PHE A 597 -15.07 30.86 11.76
N ASP A 598 -15.24 31.75 12.78
CA ASP A 598 -14.39 32.89 12.99
C ASP A 598 -13.80 32.82 14.41
N VAL A 599 -12.49 32.69 14.49
CA VAL A 599 -11.77 32.59 15.78
C VAL A 599 -11.92 33.87 16.61
N ASP A 600 -12.13 35.03 15.97
CA ASP A 600 -12.37 36.30 16.66
C ASP A 600 -13.68 36.30 17.49
N VAL A 601 -14.61 35.39 17.20
CA VAL A 601 -15.79 35.17 18.01
C VAL A 601 -15.42 34.65 19.40
N LEU A 602 -14.38 33.82 19.51
CA LEU A 602 -13.90 33.30 20.80
C LEU A 602 -13.34 34.42 21.69
N ALA A 603 -12.66 35.40 21.10
CA ALA A 603 -12.18 36.58 21.83
C ALA A 603 -13.32 37.46 22.36
N LYS A 604 -14.46 37.46 21.68
CA LYS A 604 -15.67 38.17 22.10
C LYS A 604 -16.51 37.39 23.12
N GLY A 605 -16.19 36.12 23.34
CA GLY A 605 -16.91 35.19 24.19
C GLY A 605 -18.22 34.68 23.55
N ILE A 606 -18.91 33.78 24.22
CA ILE A 606 -20.15 33.17 23.72
C ILE A 606 -21.24 34.26 23.59
N PRO A 607 -21.88 34.42 22.41
CA PRO A 607 -22.92 35.43 22.21
C PRO A 607 -24.17 35.16 23.06
N ASP A 608 -24.86 36.20 23.46
CA ASP A 608 -26.00 36.11 24.34
C ASP A 608 -27.17 35.30 23.78
N GLU A 609 -27.28 35.26 22.45
CA GLU A 609 -28.27 34.49 21.70
C GLU A 609 -28.13 32.98 21.92
N ALA A 610 -26.91 32.50 22.18
CA ALA A 610 -26.64 31.08 22.47
C ALA A 610 -27.30 30.56 23.75
N TYR A 611 -27.70 31.48 24.66
CA TYR A 611 -28.39 31.16 25.90
C TYR A 611 -29.93 31.34 25.78
N THR A 612 -30.47 31.51 24.58
CA THR A 612 -31.91 31.58 24.36
C THR A 612 -32.52 30.19 24.54
N PRO A 613 -33.40 29.97 25.54
CA PRO A 613 -33.93 28.63 25.80
C PRO A 613 -34.75 28.12 24.61
N LEU A 614 -34.51 26.86 24.23
CA LEU A 614 -35.32 26.11 23.28
C LEU A 614 -36.43 25.34 24.01
N SER A 615 -37.38 24.76 23.26
CA SER A 615 -38.44 23.98 23.85
C SER A 615 -37.88 22.72 24.55
N GLY A 616 -38.05 22.64 25.87
CA GLY A 616 -37.49 21.54 26.69
C GLY A 616 -36.30 21.93 27.57
N ASP A 617 -35.73 23.13 27.40
CA ASP A 617 -34.63 23.62 28.21
C ASP A 617 -35.11 24.14 29.59
N ASP A 618 -34.23 24.00 30.59
CA ASP A 618 -34.43 24.65 31.88
C ASP A 618 -34.14 26.16 31.78
N ILE A 619 -35.19 26.99 31.81
CA ILE A 619 -35.10 28.45 31.67
C ILE A 619 -34.26 29.06 32.81
N ALA A 620 -34.30 28.50 34.01
CA ALA A 620 -33.53 29.00 35.15
C ALA A 620 -32.03 28.73 34.97
N CYS A 621 -31.69 27.57 34.47
CA CYS A 621 -30.33 27.18 34.14
C CYS A 621 -29.76 28.06 32.99
N ALA A 622 -30.51 28.25 31.91
CA ALA A 622 -30.10 29.10 30.78
C ALA A 622 -29.80 30.54 31.21
N LYS A 623 -30.68 31.12 32.07
CA LYS A 623 -30.46 32.45 32.63
C LYS A 623 -29.25 32.54 33.55
N ALA A 624 -29.01 31.53 34.37
CA ALA A 624 -27.84 31.46 35.25
C ALA A 624 -26.53 31.40 34.44
N GLN A 625 -26.50 30.57 33.41
CA GLN A 625 -25.35 30.45 32.50
C GLN A 625 -25.09 31.75 31.71
N LYS A 626 -26.14 32.41 31.22
CA LYS A 626 -26.01 33.72 30.57
C LYS A 626 -25.40 34.76 31.51
N LYS A 627 -25.83 34.78 32.77
CA LYS A 627 -25.25 35.68 33.78
C LYS A 627 -23.80 35.39 34.10
N ALA A 628 -23.42 34.11 34.22
CA ALA A 628 -22.05 33.67 34.41
C ALA A 628 -21.16 34.11 33.25
N ASN A 629 -21.58 33.86 32.01
CA ASN A 629 -20.90 34.29 30.80
C ASN A 629 -20.66 35.80 30.72
N LEU A 630 -21.67 36.59 31.11
CA LEU A 630 -21.52 38.05 31.17
C LEU A 630 -20.46 38.50 32.20
N SER A 631 -20.41 37.84 33.36
CA SER A 631 -19.40 38.15 34.38
C SER A 631 -18.00 37.76 33.96
N GLU A 632 -17.83 36.65 33.28
CA GLU A 632 -16.54 36.19 32.71
C GLU A 632 -16.04 37.15 31.61
N ARG A 633 -16.92 37.60 30.72
CA ARG A 633 -16.58 38.62 29.70
C ARG A 633 -16.09 39.94 30.31
N GLN A 634 -16.68 40.34 31.42
CA GLN A 634 -16.32 41.59 32.11
C GLN A 634 -15.00 41.48 32.87
N GLN A 635 -14.59 40.29 33.26
CA GLN A 635 -13.31 40.04 33.97
C GLN A 635 -12.10 40.00 33.05
N GLY A 636 -12.28 40.08 31.74
CA GLY A 636 -11.23 40.05 30.73
C GLY A 636 -10.63 38.66 30.54
N CYS A 637 -10.74 38.14 29.35
CA CYS A 637 -10.25 36.80 29.02
C CYS A 637 -8.73 36.81 28.79
N ASP A 638 -7.92 37.06 29.84
CA ASP A 638 -6.45 36.94 29.78
C ASP A 638 -5.98 35.49 29.65
N SER A 639 -6.89 34.50 29.82
CA SER A 639 -6.54 33.09 29.74
C SER A 639 -6.61 32.49 28.34
N LEU A 640 -7.24 33.16 27.36
CA LEU A 640 -7.30 32.65 25.99
C LEU A 640 -6.03 32.89 25.17
N SER A 641 -5.24 33.92 25.52
CA SER A 641 -3.93 34.14 24.89
C SER A 641 -2.95 32.99 25.17
N MET A 642 -3.05 32.32 26.32
CA MET A 642 -2.21 31.18 26.67
C MET A 642 -2.56 29.88 25.91
N LEU A 643 -3.73 29.77 25.30
CA LEU A 643 -4.15 28.58 24.55
C LEU A 643 -3.73 28.62 23.07
N PHE A 644 -3.23 29.75 22.59
CA PHE A 644 -2.84 29.95 21.18
C PHE A 644 -1.36 30.25 20.97
N GLU A 645 -0.54 30.26 22.04
CA GLU A 645 0.93 30.45 21.99
C GLU A 645 1.76 29.14 22.06
N GLU A 646 1.16 27.93 21.97
CA GLU A 646 1.88 26.66 21.85
C GLU A 646 1.62 25.94 20.54
#